data_a4e3d6112abc766f4bc8815acddd1d71
#
_entry.id   a4e3d6112abc766f4bc8815acddd1d71
#
_cell.length_a   1.000
_cell.length_b   1.000
_cell.length_c   1.000
_cell.angle_alpha   90.00
_cell.angle_beta   90.00
_cell.angle_gamma   90.00
#
_symmetry.space_group_name_H-M   'P 1'
#
loop_
_entity.id
_entity.type
_entity.pdbx_description
1 polymer ?
#
loop_
_entity_poly.entity_id
_entity_poly.type
_entity_poly.pdbx_seq_one_letter_code
_entity_poly.pdbx_strand_id
1 'polypeptide(L)'
;MAKAPTTIYGNDSISMLKGAERVRKRPSVIFGSDGLEGCEHAVFEILSNAIDEAREGFGNIITVTRYEDKSIEVEDFGRGCPVDWNEKEQRYNWELIFCEMYAGGKYKNNEGENYEYSLGLNGLGACATQYASEYMDVTIWRDGKKYTLHFRHGEVVGGLESAPADRKKTGTTIRWRPDLEVFTDIDVPESYFQDVLHRQAVVNRGVTFRLRVQRGGTFETTDYCYADGILDYVKELAGEDALTVPTFIETERRGRDRADKPEYKVKISAAFCFSNRVNDIEYYHNSSWLEYGGAPEKATKSAFTSAIDAYIKQQGKYQKSESKISFQDVQDCLILVTNCFSTITSYENQTKKAITNKFIQEAMTEFFRAQLEIYFIEHKTEADRVMEQVLINKRSRETAEKARLNIKKKLTGNVDLANRVQKFVDCRSKDVSRREIYIVEGDSALGACKLSRDAEFQGIMPVRGKILNCLKADYARIFKSDVITDLMRVLGCGVEVQSKQAKDLSAFNLENLRWNKVIICTDADVDGFQIRTLILTMLYRLAPTLIREGYVYIAESPLYEIVSKGKTYFAYSDREKAAIVDSLGGAKADINRSKGLGENDPEMMWLTTMNPDTRKLIRVMPEDVERTAQMFDLLLGDNLAGRKAHIAECGSQFLDLADIS
;
A
#
# COMPACT_ATOMS: atom_id res chain seq x y z
N MET A 1 33.38 15.05 -36.95
CA MET A 1 32.85 16.16 -36.14
C MET A 1 31.37 16.35 -36.50
N ALA A 2 30.46 15.83 -35.67
CA ALA A 2 29.04 16.03 -35.85
C ALA A 2 28.67 17.42 -35.31
N LYS A 3 28.06 18.26 -36.15
CA LYS A 3 27.53 19.56 -35.77
C LYS A 3 26.42 19.36 -34.74
N ALA A 4 26.58 19.93 -33.55
CA ALA A 4 25.50 20.07 -32.59
C ALA A 4 24.35 20.88 -33.20
N PRO A 5 23.07 20.51 -33.00
CA PRO A 5 21.94 21.31 -33.47
C PRO A 5 21.84 22.55 -32.58
N THR A 6 22.19 23.70 -33.16
CA THR A 6 21.93 25.02 -32.57
C THR A 6 20.44 25.34 -32.72
N THR A 7 19.60 24.84 -31.83
CA THR A 7 18.27 25.42 -31.62
C THR A 7 18.48 26.71 -30.81
N ILE A 8 18.44 27.84 -31.51
CA ILE A 8 18.46 29.17 -30.88
C ILE A 8 17.14 29.33 -30.12
N TYR A 9 17.20 29.39 -28.80
CA TYR A 9 16.06 29.75 -27.96
C TYR A 9 15.78 31.25 -28.17
N GLY A 10 14.84 31.56 -29.05
CA GLY A 10 14.44 32.92 -29.43
C GLY A 10 12.96 33.17 -29.20
N ASN A 11 12.48 34.36 -29.54
CA ASN A 11 11.09 34.77 -29.36
C ASN A 11 10.09 33.80 -30.01
N ASP A 12 10.43 33.21 -31.14
CA ASP A 12 9.59 32.26 -31.88
C ASP A 12 9.54 30.85 -31.26
N SER A 13 10.37 30.57 -30.25
CA SER A 13 10.39 29.29 -29.57
C SER A 13 9.31 29.18 -28.48
N ILE A 14 8.63 30.29 -28.15
CA ILE A 14 7.56 30.33 -27.14
C ILE A 14 6.23 30.11 -27.84
N SER A 15 5.53 29.02 -27.53
CA SER A 15 4.21 28.69 -28.04
C SER A 15 3.24 28.41 -26.90
N MET A 16 1.97 28.78 -27.08
CA MET A 16 0.89 28.50 -26.14
C MET A 16 0.13 27.25 -26.58
N LEU A 17 0.03 26.27 -25.69
CA LEU A 17 -0.85 25.11 -25.91
C LEU A 17 -2.33 25.54 -25.86
N LYS A 18 -3.16 25.07 -26.80
CA LYS A 18 -4.58 25.40 -26.90
C LYS A 18 -5.44 24.14 -26.92
N GLY A 19 -6.70 24.28 -26.48
CA GLY A 19 -7.67 23.18 -26.49
C GLY A 19 -7.11 21.89 -25.88
N ALA A 20 -7.29 20.78 -26.56
CA ALA A 20 -6.87 19.45 -26.13
C ALA A 20 -5.36 19.29 -25.92
N GLU A 21 -4.52 20.06 -26.64
CA GLU A 21 -3.06 19.98 -26.47
C GLU A 21 -2.58 20.27 -25.04
N ARG A 22 -3.33 21.11 -24.29
CA ARG A 22 -3.01 21.43 -22.88
C ARG A 22 -2.99 20.19 -21.99
N VAL A 23 -3.89 19.26 -22.25
CA VAL A 23 -4.03 18.00 -21.51
C VAL A 23 -3.18 16.92 -22.15
N ARG A 24 -3.30 16.72 -23.47
CA ARG A 24 -2.61 15.63 -24.20
C ARG A 24 -1.09 15.67 -24.08
N LYS A 25 -0.49 16.87 -24.06
CA LYS A 25 0.98 17.04 -23.92
C LYS A 25 1.45 17.11 -22.47
N ARG A 26 0.56 17.32 -21.50
CA ARG A 26 0.87 17.47 -20.09
C ARG A 26 -0.18 16.83 -19.16
N PRO A 27 -0.51 15.53 -19.33
CA PRO A 27 -1.56 14.87 -18.55
C PRO A 27 -1.28 14.88 -17.05
N SER A 28 -0.03 14.72 -16.64
CA SER A 28 0.37 14.71 -15.23
C SER A 28 0.08 16.02 -14.47
N VAL A 29 0.01 17.15 -15.18
CA VAL A 29 -0.37 18.45 -14.54
C VAL A 29 -1.85 18.45 -14.12
N ILE A 30 -2.71 17.76 -14.88
CA ILE A 30 -4.16 17.74 -14.65
C ILE A 30 -4.55 16.52 -13.80
N PHE A 31 -4.05 15.33 -14.16
CA PHE A 31 -4.43 14.06 -13.53
C PHE A 31 -3.44 13.57 -12.46
N GLY A 32 -2.34 14.31 -12.23
CA GLY A 32 -1.32 13.93 -11.26
C GLY A 32 -0.31 12.89 -11.77
N SER A 33 -0.65 12.15 -12.84
CA SER A 33 0.19 11.13 -13.47
C SER A 33 -0.15 11.02 -14.95
N ASP A 34 0.79 10.53 -15.77
CA ASP A 34 0.59 10.08 -17.15
C ASP A 34 0.52 8.55 -17.26
N GLY A 35 0.51 7.86 -16.13
CA GLY A 35 0.31 6.41 -16.02
C GLY A 35 -1.12 6.03 -15.67
N LEU A 36 -1.28 4.81 -15.18
CA LEU A 36 -2.56 4.21 -14.79
C LEU A 36 -3.33 5.08 -13.78
N GLU A 37 -2.63 5.64 -12.77
CA GLU A 37 -3.23 6.54 -11.77
C GLU A 37 -3.88 7.78 -12.40
N GLY A 38 -3.37 8.26 -13.54
CA GLY A 38 -4.00 9.36 -14.29
C GLY A 38 -5.32 8.93 -14.92
N CYS A 39 -5.42 7.69 -15.44
CA CYS A 39 -6.68 7.13 -15.93
C CYS A 39 -7.68 6.94 -14.79
N GLU A 40 -7.25 6.45 -13.64
CA GLU A 40 -8.07 6.30 -12.44
C GLU A 40 -8.64 7.63 -11.97
N HIS A 41 -7.82 8.69 -12.00
CA HIS A 41 -8.29 10.04 -11.68
C HIS A 41 -9.34 10.54 -12.69
N ALA A 42 -9.17 10.27 -13.98
CA ALA A 42 -10.16 10.62 -15.01
C ALA A 42 -11.51 9.91 -14.76
N VAL A 43 -11.50 8.64 -14.32
CA VAL A 43 -12.73 7.92 -13.91
C VAL A 43 -13.42 8.65 -12.76
N PHE A 44 -12.65 9.01 -11.74
CA PHE A 44 -13.21 9.69 -10.56
C PHE A 44 -13.78 11.09 -10.90
N GLU A 45 -13.18 11.81 -11.83
CA GLU A 45 -13.68 13.12 -12.27
C GLU A 45 -15.05 13.02 -12.98
N ILE A 46 -15.29 11.99 -13.80
CA ILE A 46 -16.62 11.74 -14.40
C ILE A 46 -17.60 11.24 -13.34
N LEU A 47 -17.20 10.29 -12.50
CA LEU A 47 -18.02 9.74 -11.42
C LEU A 47 -18.48 10.84 -10.44
N SER A 48 -17.61 11.80 -10.13
CA SER A 48 -17.90 12.88 -9.18
C SER A 48 -19.06 13.77 -9.64
N ASN A 49 -19.28 13.93 -10.94
CA ASN A 49 -20.42 14.68 -11.47
C ASN A 49 -21.75 13.93 -11.23
N ALA A 50 -21.77 12.61 -11.40
CA ALA A 50 -22.93 11.77 -11.10
C ALA A 50 -23.25 11.76 -9.60
N ILE A 51 -22.21 11.71 -8.75
CA ILE A 51 -22.36 11.80 -7.29
C ILE A 51 -22.96 13.15 -6.87
N ASP A 52 -22.52 14.25 -7.47
CA ASP A 52 -23.05 15.58 -7.16
C ASP A 52 -24.55 15.67 -7.48
N GLU A 53 -25.02 15.08 -8.59
CA GLU A 53 -26.45 15.01 -8.91
C GLU A 53 -27.25 14.18 -7.90
N ALA A 54 -26.73 13.00 -7.53
CA ALA A 54 -27.37 12.14 -6.54
C ALA A 54 -27.47 12.81 -5.16
N ARG A 55 -26.46 13.58 -4.76
CA ARG A 55 -26.45 14.34 -3.49
C ARG A 55 -27.44 15.50 -3.47
N GLU A 56 -27.72 16.12 -4.61
CA GLU A 56 -28.78 17.10 -4.75
C GLU A 56 -30.20 16.46 -4.77
N GLY A 57 -30.26 15.14 -4.61
CA GLY A 57 -31.51 14.36 -4.56
C GLY A 57 -32.05 13.96 -5.94
N PHE A 58 -31.23 14.06 -6.98
CA PHE A 58 -31.61 13.69 -8.35
C PHE A 58 -30.95 12.36 -8.76
N GLY A 59 -31.74 11.29 -8.72
CA GLY A 59 -31.25 9.93 -8.94
C GLY A 59 -30.62 9.35 -7.67
N ASN A 60 -30.73 8.03 -7.53
CA ASN A 60 -30.15 7.31 -6.39
C ASN A 60 -29.37 6.06 -6.83
N ILE A 61 -29.17 5.89 -8.13
CA ILE A 61 -28.37 4.82 -8.70
C ILE A 61 -27.36 5.45 -9.66
N ILE A 62 -26.10 5.05 -9.51
CA ILE A 62 -25.01 5.40 -10.43
C ILE A 62 -24.42 4.09 -10.92
N THR A 63 -24.40 3.90 -12.24
CA THR A 63 -23.85 2.69 -12.86
C THR A 63 -22.51 3.00 -13.50
N VAL A 64 -21.48 2.23 -13.14
CA VAL A 64 -20.16 2.27 -13.77
C VAL A 64 -19.94 0.96 -14.50
N THR A 65 -19.67 1.01 -15.79
CA THR A 65 -19.40 -0.17 -16.61
C THR A 65 -17.97 -0.16 -17.11
N ARG A 66 -17.22 -1.24 -16.81
CA ARG A 66 -15.91 -1.52 -17.38
C ARG A 66 -16.08 -2.52 -18.52
N TYR A 67 -15.68 -2.10 -19.72
CA TYR A 67 -15.73 -2.93 -20.91
C TYR A 67 -14.42 -3.65 -21.18
N GLU A 68 -14.48 -4.77 -21.94
CA GLU A 68 -13.30 -5.54 -22.34
C GLU A 68 -12.34 -4.75 -23.25
N ASP A 69 -12.88 -3.81 -24.04
CA ASP A 69 -12.09 -2.92 -24.89
C ASP A 69 -11.38 -1.80 -24.13
N LYS A 70 -11.42 -1.85 -22.79
CA LYS A 70 -10.87 -0.86 -21.85
C LYS A 70 -11.60 0.50 -21.89
N SER A 71 -12.75 0.58 -22.55
CA SER A 71 -13.64 1.71 -22.38
C SER A 71 -14.38 1.62 -21.05
N ILE A 72 -14.76 2.78 -20.55
CA ILE A 72 -15.46 2.94 -19.28
C ILE A 72 -16.72 3.76 -19.54
N GLU A 73 -17.79 3.43 -18.84
CA GLU A 73 -19.05 4.16 -18.94
C GLU A 73 -19.56 4.51 -17.54
N VAL A 74 -20.00 5.72 -17.36
CA VAL A 74 -20.71 6.18 -16.15
C VAL A 74 -22.10 6.66 -16.58
N GLU A 75 -23.13 6.11 -15.96
CA GLU A 75 -24.53 6.46 -16.16
C GLU A 75 -25.15 6.93 -14.84
N ASP A 76 -25.75 8.10 -14.85
CA ASP A 76 -26.57 8.63 -13.77
C ASP A 76 -28.01 8.85 -14.23
N PHE A 77 -28.91 8.98 -13.25
CA PHE A 77 -30.32 9.27 -13.43
C PHE A 77 -30.67 10.65 -12.83
N GLY A 78 -29.73 11.57 -12.89
CA GLY A 78 -29.88 12.95 -12.45
C GLY A 78 -30.74 13.78 -13.38
N ARG A 79 -30.61 15.11 -13.34
CA ARG A 79 -31.40 16.05 -14.19
C ARG A 79 -30.95 16.04 -15.65
N GLY A 80 -29.84 15.45 -15.97
CA GLY A 80 -29.18 15.57 -17.27
C GLY A 80 -28.38 16.87 -17.41
N CYS A 81 -27.19 16.78 -17.99
CA CYS A 81 -26.30 17.90 -18.21
C CYS A 81 -27.00 19.02 -19.05
N PRO A 82 -26.89 20.30 -18.70
CA PRO A 82 -27.45 21.39 -19.50
C PRO A 82 -26.71 21.51 -20.84
N VAL A 83 -27.46 21.68 -21.93
CA VAL A 83 -26.90 21.74 -23.29
C VAL A 83 -27.21 23.03 -24.02
N ASP A 84 -28.20 23.80 -23.55
CA ASP A 84 -28.74 24.96 -24.24
C ASP A 84 -27.76 26.14 -24.32
N TRP A 85 -28.12 27.13 -25.13
CA TRP A 85 -27.35 28.36 -25.30
C TRP A 85 -27.26 29.15 -23.99
N ASN A 86 -26.06 29.60 -23.67
CA ASN A 86 -25.76 30.42 -22.50
C ASN A 86 -25.58 31.88 -22.94
N GLU A 87 -26.58 32.70 -22.65
CA GLU A 87 -26.58 34.12 -23.04
C GLU A 87 -25.43 34.92 -22.43
N LYS A 88 -24.98 34.54 -21.22
CA LYS A 88 -23.90 35.22 -20.53
C LYS A 88 -22.55 34.93 -21.17
N GLU A 89 -22.30 33.68 -21.51
CA GLU A 89 -21.00 33.21 -22.03
C GLU A 89 -21.00 33.21 -23.59
N GLN A 90 -22.14 33.50 -24.25
CA GLN A 90 -22.29 33.51 -25.70
C GLN A 90 -21.85 32.22 -26.40
N ARG A 91 -22.14 31.09 -25.75
CA ARG A 91 -21.79 29.72 -26.18
C ARG A 91 -22.83 28.72 -25.69
N TYR A 92 -22.85 27.54 -26.26
CA TYR A 92 -23.67 26.44 -25.73
C TYR A 92 -23.07 25.88 -24.44
N ASN A 93 -23.90 25.49 -23.47
CA ASN A 93 -23.46 24.93 -22.22
C ASN A 93 -22.66 23.61 -22.40
N TRP A 94 -23.02 22.80 -23.40
CA TRP A 94 -22.24 21.59 -23.69
C TRP A 94 -20.80 21.91 -24.15
N GLU A 95 -20.58 23.00 -24.90
CA GLU A 95 -19.22 23.43 -25.27
C GLU A 95 -18.43 23.87 -24.05
N LEU A 96 -19.07 24.60 -23.15
CA LEU A 96 -18.43 25.02 -21.88
C LEU A 96 -18.03 23.82 -21.04
N ILE A 97 -18.89 22.81 -20.95
CA ILE A 97 -18.65 21.63 -20.06
C ILE A 97 -17.61 20.69 -20.66
N PHE A 98 -17.64 20.42 -21.95
CA PHE A 98 -16.79 19.40 -22.58
C PHE A 98 -15.62 19.96 -23.38
N CYS A 99 -15.62 21.24 -23.76
CA CYS A 99 -14.58 21.82 -24.61
C CYS A 99 -13.83 23.01 -23.97
N GLU A 100 -14.23 23.47 -22.77
CA GLU A 100 -13.54 24.56 -22.08
C GLU A 100 -13.09 24.13 -20.68
N MET A 101 -11.80 24.34 -20.42
CA MET A 101 -11.26 24.15 -19.07
C MET A 101 -11.60 25.36 -18.20
N TYR A 102 -11.85 25.10 -16.92
CA TYR A 102 -12.29 26.11 -15.95
C TYR A 102 -13.66 26.72 -16.25
N ALA A 103 -14.54 25.97 -16.92
CA ALA A 103 -15.92 26.32 -17.11
C ALA A 103 -16.82 25.36 -16.30
N GLY A 104 -17.72 25.91 -15.51
CA GLY A 104 -18.62 25.10 -14.67
C GLY A 104 -19.67 25.94 -13.94
N GLY A 105 -20.74 25.27 -13.51
CA GLY A 105 -21.86 25.89 -12.80
C GLY A 105 -21.77 25.87 -11.28
N LYS A 106 -20.64 25.38 -10.70
CA LYS A 106 -20.53 25.06 -9.27
C LYS A 106 -19.64 26.04 -8.48
N TYR A 107 -19.32 27.23 -9.05
CA TYR A 107 -18.37 28.18 -8.45
C TYR A 107 -18.95 29.00 -7.27
N LYS A 108 -20.28 29.07 -7.13
CA LYS A 108 -20.96 29.88 -6.10
C LYS A 108 -21.53 29.05 -4.95
N ASN A 109 -20.93 27.93 -4.67
CA ASN A 109 -21.39 26.98 -3.67
C ASN A 109 -21.45 27.53 -2.21
N ASN A 110 -20.74 28.63 -1.90
CA ASN A 110 -20.77 29.25 -0.56
C ASN A 110 -21.90 30.29 -0.40
N GLU A 111 -22.68 30.60 -1.44
CA GLU A 111 -23.76 31.60 -1.43
C GLU A 111 -25.13 30.97 -1.16
N GLY A 112 -25.20 29.65 -0.82
CA GLY A 112 -26.47 28.96 -0.51
C GLY A 112 -27.28 28.53 -1.73
N GLU A 113 -26.68 28.52 -2.91
CA GLU A 113 -27.24 27.95 -4.15
C GLU A 113 -27.03 26.43 -4.25
N ASN A 114 -27.56 25.81 -5.33
CA ASN A 114 -27.36 24.36 -5.59
C ASN A 114 -25.88 23.96 -5.55
N TYR A 115 -25.61 22.71 -5.22
CA TYR A 115 -24.26 22.13 -5.13
C TYR A 115 -23.38 22.69 -3.99
N GLU A 116 -23.99 22.95 -2.84
CA GLU A 116 -23.31 23.52 -1.65
C GLU A 116 -22.00 22.77 -1.30
N TYR A 117 -21.95 21.45 -1.51
CA TYR A 117 -20.82 20.58 -1.15
C TYR A 117 -20.28 19.77 -2.34
N SER A 118 -20.18 20.37 -3.51
CA SER A 118 -19.79 19.69 -4.74
C SER A 118 -18.36 19.11 -4.70
N LEU A 119 -18.18 17.96 -5.36
CA LEU A 119 -16.87 17.34 -5.66
C LEU A 119 -16.18 18.01 -6.87
N GLY A 120 -16.96 18.34 -7.89
CA GLY A 120 -16.49 18.90 -9.17
C GLY A 120 -16.38 20.42 -9.15
N LEU A 121 -15.52 21.00 -8.30
CA LEU A 121 -15.40 22.45 -8.08
C LEU A 121 -14.60 23.18 -9.16
N ASN A 122 -13.68 22.52 -9.87
CA ASN A 122 -12.69 23.20 -10.70
C ASN A 122 -13.13 23.41 -12.15
N GLY A 123 -14.25 22.83 -12.59
CA GLY A 123 -14.71 22.90 -13.99
C GLY A 123 -13.68 22.30 -14.97
N LEU A 124 -12.99 21.24 -14.58
CA LEU A 124 -11.93 20.62 -15.36
C LEU A 124 -12.27 19.20 -15.79
N GLY A 125 -12.92 18.41 -14.93
CA GLY A 125 -12.98 16.96 -15.02
C GLY A 125 -13.53 16.43 -16.34
N ALA A 126 -14.73 16.85 -16.74
CA ALA A 126 -15.36 16.37 -17.99
C ALA A 126 -14.56 16.77 -19.23
N CYS A 127 -14.13 18.03 -19.30
CA CYS A 127 -13.34 18.55 -20.43
C CYS A 127 -11.95 17.87 -20.49
N ALA A 128 -11.26 17.75 -19.37
CA ALA A 128 -9.93 17.14 -19.35
C ALA A 128 -9.98 15.64 -19.70
N THR A 129 -10.97 14.90 -19.17
CA THR A 129 -11.17 13.49 -19.53
C THR A 129 -11.49 13.32 -21.01
N GLN A 130 -12.34 14.20 -21.57
CA GLN A 130 -12.66 14.21 -22.99
C GLN A 130 -11.40 14.43 -23.83
N TYR A 131 -10.56 15.41 -23.46
CA TYR A 131 -9.31 15.70 -24.17
C TYR A 131 -8.27 14.56 -24.08
N ALA A 132 -8.28 13.80 -23.00
CA ALA A 132 -7.36 12.68 -22.77
C ALA A 132 -7.89 11.34 -23.31
N SER A 133 -8.99 11.34 -24.04
CA SER A 133 -9.65 10.13 -24.55
C SER A 133 -9.42 9.94 -26.04
N GLU A 134 -9.29 8.68 -26.47
CA GLU A 134 -9.36 8.27 -27.88
C GLU A 134 -10.74 8.63 -28.45
N TYR A 135 -11.77 8.32 -27.65
CA TYR A 135 -13.13 8.77 -27.92
C TYR A 135 -13.89 9.03 -26.63
N MET A 136 -14.91 9.91 -26.72
CA MET A 136 -15.93 10.05 -25.70
C MET A 136 -17.28 10.22 -26.39
N ASP A 137 -18.25 9.41 -25.98
CA ASP A 137 -19.63 9.44 -26.43
C ASP A 137 -20.51 9.83 -25.25
N VAL A 138 -21.28 10.92 -25.38
CA VAL A 138 -22.14 11.46 -24.33
C VAL A 138 -23.58 11.36 -24.76
N THR A 139 -24.42 10.80 -23.91
CA THR A 139 -25.88 10.78 -24.09
C THR A 139 -26.52 11.48 -22.90
N ILE A 140 -27.39 12.44 -23.17
CA ILE A 140 -28.10 13.24 -22.16
C ILE A 140 -29.59 13.14 -22.39
N TRP A 141 -30.34 12.79 -21.34
CA TRP A 141 -31.81 12.88 -21.35
C TRP A 141 -32.25 14.05 -20.48
N ARG A 142 -32.87 15.04 -21.12
CA ARG A 142 -33.31 16.25 -20.46
C ARG A 142 -34.50 16.86 -21.20
N ASP A 143 -35.48 17.34 -20.45
CA ASP A 143 -36.65 18.11 -20.97
C ASP A 143 -37.41 17.39 -22.09
N GLY A 144 -37.51 16.06 -22.04
CA GLY A 144 -38.22 15.24 -23.04
C GLY A 144 -37.45 15.04 -24.34
N LYS A 145 -36.16 15.28 -24.34
CA LYS A 145 -35.25 15.06 -25.47
C LYS A 145 -34.07 14.16 -25.05
N LYS A 146 -33.57 13.42 -26.03
CA LYS A 146 -32.29 12.77 -25.98
C LYS A 146 -31.30 13.58 -26.80
N TYR A 147 -30.18 13.96 -26.19
CA TYR A 147 -29.07 14.62 -26.86
C TYR A 147 -27.90 13.69 -26.96
N THR A 148 -27.12 13.74 -28.06
CA THR A 148 -25.91 12.96 -28.25
C THR A 148 -24.78 13.87 -28.72
N LEU A 149 -23.58 13.60 -28.18
CA LEU A 149 -22.33 14.24 -28.55
C LEU A 149 -21.27 13.17 -28.74
N HIS A 150 -20.43 13.37 -29.74
CA HIS A 150 -19.33 12.48 -30.05
C HIS A 150 -18.02 13.27 -30.12
N PHE A 151 -16.98 12.74 -29.47
CA PHE A 151 -15.65 13.31 -29.47
C PHE A 151 -14.62 12.26 -29.89
N ARG A 152 -13.56 12.68 -30.59
CA ARG A 152 -12.43 11.85 -30.98
C ARG A 152 -11.16 12.65 -30.80
N HIS A 153 -10.20 12.12 -30.01
CA HIS A 153 -8.90 12.75 -29.73
C HIS A 153 -8.98 14.23 -29.29
N GLY A 154 -10.01 14.57 -28.53
CA GLY A 154 -10.21 15.93 -28.04
C GLY A 154 -11.03 16.86 -28.95
N GLU A 155 -11.43 16.39 -30.13
CA GLU A 155 -12.19 17.18 -31.11
C GLU A 155 -13.65 16.69 -31.19
N VAL A 156 -14.58 17.64 -31.38
CA VAL A 156 -16.01 17.34 -31.55
C VAL A 156 -16.26 16.74 -32.92
N VAL A 157 -17.09 15.71 -33.01
CA VAL A 157 -17.49 15.08 -34.27
C VAL A 157 -19.02 15.26 -34.45
N GLY A 158 -19.40 15.95 -35.50
CA GLY A 158 -20.82 16.12 -35.91
C GLY A 158 -21.60 17.19 -35.13
N GLY A 159 -21.18 17.58 -33.94
CA GLY A 159 -21.87 18.54 -33.08
C GLY A 159 -22.97 17.91 -32.21
N LEU A 160 -23.85 18.76 -31.63
CA LEU A 160 -24.95 18.31 -30.79
C LEU A 160 -26.11 17.80 -31.64
N GLU A 161 -26.46 16.53 -31.51
CA GLU A 161 -27.65 15.93 -32.10
C GLU A 161 -28.78 15.85 -31.07
N SER A 162 -30.03 15.94 -31.48
CA SER A 162 -31.16 15.79 -30.59
C SER A 162 -32.31 15.00 -31.19
N ALA A 163 -32.99 14.19 -30.39
CA ALA A 163 -34.17 13.42 -30.73
C ALA A 163 -35.20 13.49 -29.60
N PRO A 164 -36.51 13.38 -29.91
CA PRO A 164 -37.56 13.28 -28.90
C PRO A 164 -37.32 12.05 -27.99
N ALA A 165 -37.58 12.19 -26.69
CA ALA A 165 -37.49 11.12 -25.71
C ALA A 165 -38.64 11.18 -24.69
N ASP A 166 -38.78 10.16 -23.85
CA ASP A 166 -39.74 10.19 -22.76
C ASP A 166 -39.35 11.29 -21.76
N ARG A 167 -40.32 12.15 -21.43
CA ARG A 167 -40.16 13.27 -20.47
C ARG A 167 -39.77 12.79 -19.06
N LYS A 168 -40.08 11.54 -18.71
CA LYS A 168 -39.73 10.95 -17.42
C LYS A 168 -38.27 10.48 -17.36
N LYS A 169 -37.66 10.27 -18.51
CA LYS A 169 -36.26 9.83 -18.57
C LYS A 169 -35.33 11.03 -18.48
N THR A 170 -34.53 11.08 -17.42
CA THR A 170 -33.51 12.11 -17.22
C THR A 170 -32.20 11.43 -16.86
N GLY A 171 -31.06 12.10 -17.00
CA GLY A 171 -29.74 11.62 -16.63
C GLY A 171 -28.69 11.85 -17.71
N THR A 172 -27.47 11.47 -17.39
CA THR A 172 -26.33 11.55 -18.30
C THR A 172 -25.62 10.22 -18.36
N THR A 173 -25.25 9.79 -19.56
CA THR A 173 -24.35 8.64 -19.77
C THR A 173 -23.14 9.11 -20.53
N ILE A 174 -21.95 8.86 -20.00
CA ILE A 174 -20.67 9.18 -20.62
C ILE A 174 -19.89 7.89 -20.76
N ARG A 175 -19.58 7.50 -22.00
CA ARG A 175 -18.69 6.40 -22.32
C ARG A 175 -17.44 6.93 -23.00
N TRP A 176 -16.27 6.53 -22.52
CA TRP A 176 -14.99 6.94 -23.09
C TRP A 176 -13.97 5.82 -23.03
N ARG A 177 -12.99 5.93 -23.89
CA ARG A 177 -11.79 5.12 -23.83
C ARG A 177 -10.58 6.03 -23.64
N PRO A 178 -9.81 5.89 -22.56
CA PRO A 178 -8.57 6.66 -22.40
C PRO A 178 -7.62 6.42 -23.56
N ASP A 179 -6.83 7.42 -23.93
CA ASP A 179 -5.95 7.37 -25.09
C ASP A 179 -4.53 6.94 -24.71
N LEU A 180 -3.99 5.91 -25.38
CA LEU A 180 -2.60 5.48 -25.22
C LEU A 180 -1.55 6.49 -25.76
N GLU A 181 -1.98 7.49 -26.54
CA GLU A 181 -1.10 8.63 -26.87
C GLU A 181 -0.95 9.63 -25.73
N VAL A 182 -1.80 9.53 -24.70
CA VAL A 182 -1.83 10.42 -23.53
C VAL A 182 -1.34 9.70 -22.27
N PHE A 183 -1.80 8.47 -22.08
CA PHE A 183 -1.46 7.65 -20.92
C PHE A 183 -0.60 6.46 -21.32
N THR A 184 0.35 6.12 -20.49
CA THR A 184 1.24 4.96 -20.69
C THR A 184 0.56 3.62 -20.47
N ASP A 185 -0.51 3.60 -19.66
CA ASP A 185 -1.37 2.45 -19.44
C ASP A 185 -2.82 2.92 -19.24
N ILE A 186 -3.78 2.19 -19.84
CA ILE A 186 -5.21 2.49 -19.80
C ILE A 186 -6.05 1.33 -19.23
N ASP A 187 -5.39 0.25 -18.78
CA ASP A 187 -6.08 -0.93 -18.28
C ASP A 187 -6.41 -0.81 -16.79
N VAL A 188 -7.34 0.09 -16.46
CA VAL A 188 -7.77 0.31 -15.09
C VAL A 188 -8.26 -1.00 -14.48
N PRO A 189 -7.64 -1.50 -13.40
CA PRO A 189 -7.99 -2.78 -12.82
C PRO A 189 -9.39 -2.77 -12.20
N GLU A 190 -10.04 -3.92 -12.20
CA GLU A 190 -11.37 -4.08 -11.60
C GLU A 190 -11.40 -3.72 -10.12
N SER A 191 -10.33 -4.05 -9.39
CA SER A 191 -10.17 -3.72 -7.98
C SER A 191 -10.29 -2.22 -7.70
N TYR A 192 -9.79 -1.37 -8.59
CA TYR A 192 -9.97 0.07 -8.47
C TYR A 192 -11.45 0.48 -8.45
N PHE A 193 -12.24 -0.07 -9.39
CA PHE A 193 -13.68 0.25 -9.43
C PHE A 193 -14.40 -0.29 -8.19
N GLN A 194 -14.07 -1.49 -7.75
CA GLN A 194 -14.63 -2.08 -6.53
C GLN A 194 -14.34 -1.18 -5.32
N ASP A 195 -13.08 -0.78 -5.12
CA ASP A 195 -12.65 0.06 -3.99
C ASP A 195 -13.29 1.44 -4.02
N VAL A 196 -13.29 2.10 -5.20
CA VAL A 196 -13.85 3.45 -5.32
C VAL A 196 -15.36 3.44 -5.12
N LEU A 197 -16.10 2.53 -5.76
CA LEU A 197 -17.55 2.50 -5.65
C LEU A 197 -18.00 2.07 -4.26
N HIS A 198 -17.30 1.13 -3.63
CA HIS A 198 -17.53 0.77 -2.23
C HIS A 198 -17.36 2.00 -1.32
N ARG A 199 -16.24 2.72 -1.40
CA ARG A 199 -16.01 3.92 -0.60
C ARG A 199 -17.04 5.01 -0.86
N GLN A 200 -17.44 5.19 -2.13
CA GLN A 200 -18.49 6.18 -2.46
C GLN A 200 -19.86 5.78 -1.88
N ALA A 201 -20.18 4.48 -1.85
CA ALA A 201 -21.42 4.01 -1.23
C ALA A 201 -21.43 4.27 0.30
N VAL A 202 -20.30 4.10 0.98
CA VAL A 202 -20.15 4.37 2.41
C VAL A 202 -20.49 5.83 2.77
N VAL A 203 -20.03 6.80 1.96
CA VAL A 203 -20.13 8.22 2.29
C VAL A 203 -21.32 8.94 1.64
N ASN A 204 -22.01 8.30 0.69
CA ASN A 204 -23.20 8.82 0.06
C ASN A 204 -24.40 7.95 0.43
N ARG A 205 -24.94 8.19 1.63
CA ARG A 205 -26.02 7.44 2.27
C ARG A 205 -27.20 7.18 1.30
N GLY A 206 -27.58 5.92 1.13
CA GLY A 206 -28.73 5.50 0.34
C GLY A 206 -28.56 5.61 -1.20
N VAL A 207 -27.38 5.98 -1.68
CA VAL A 207 -27.04 5.94 -3.10
C VAL A 207 -26.49 4.56 -3.43
N THR A 208 -27.02 3.93 -4.48
CA THR A 208 -26.55 2.66 -4.99
C THR A 208 -25.50 2.88 -6.08
N PHE A 209 -24.32 2.35 -5.87
CA PHE A 209 -23.25 2.33 -6.86
C PHE A 209 -23.17 0.94 -7.48
N ARG A 210 -23.48 0.85 -8.76
CA ARG A 210 -23.53 -0.41 -9.52
C ARG A 210 -22.30 -0.54 -10.40
N LEU A 211 -21.48 -1.55 -10.14
CA LEU A 211 -20.39 -1.94 -11.03
C LEU A 211 -20.88 -3.00 -12.01
N ARG A 212 -20.62 -2.80 -13.29
CA ARG A 212 -20.82 -3.77 -14.35
C ARG A 212 -19.49 -4.05 -15.04
N VAL A 213 -19.07 -5.29 -15.06
CA VAL A 213 -17.84 -5.72 -15.72
C VAL A 213 -18.19 -6.64 -16.88
N GLN A 214 -17.76 -6.28 -18.07
CA GLN A 214 -17.97 -7.12 -19.25
C GLN A 214 -16.97 -8.28 -19.26
N ARG A 215 -17.49 -9.51 -19.48
CA ARG A 215 -16.68 -10.72 -19.64
C ARG A 215 -17.32 -11.62 -20.71
N GLY A 216 -16.60 -11.85 -21.81
CA GLY A 216 -17.06 -12.73 -22.88
C GLY A 216 -18.45 -12.36 -23.43
N GLY A 217 -18.74 -11.05 -23.54
CA GLY A 217 -20.01 -10.53 -24.04
C GLY A 217 -21.17 -10.49 -23.03
N THR A 218 -20.97 -10.96 -21.80
CA THR A 218 -21.91 -10.87 -20.67
C THR A 218 -21.42 -9.83 -19.65
N PHE A 219 -22.31 -9.42 -18.72
CA PHE A 219 -21.98 -8.46 -17.68
C PHE A 219 -22.16 -9.10 -16.30
N GLU A 220 -21.09 -9.09 -15.52
CA GLU A 220 -21.18 -9.33 -14.08
C GLU A 220 -21.56 -8.02 -13.40
N THR A 221 -22.47 -8.05 -12.44
CA THR A 221 -23.00 -6.86 -11.78
C THR A 221 -22.86 -6.98 -10.27
N THR A 222 -22.29 -5.97 -9.62
CA THR A 222 -22.18 -5.86 -8.17
C THR A 222 -22.71 -4.52 -7.72
N ASP A 223 -23.58 -4.50 -6.71
CA ASP A 223 -24.18 -3.30 -6.14
C ASP A 223 -23.55 -3.00 -4.77
N TYR A 224 -23.18 -1.75 -4.53
CA TYR A 224 -22.71 -1.22 -3.26
C TYR A 224 -23.72 -0.17 -2.77
N CYS A 225 -24.27 -0.37 -1.56
CA CYS A 225 -25.22 0.58 -0.97
C CYS A 225 -25.21 0.45 0.55
N TYR A 226 -25.09 1.56 1.24
CA TYR A 226 -25.21 1.63 2.70
C TYR A 226 -26.38 2.55 3.04
N ALA A 227 -27.47 1.95 3.57
CA ALA A 227 -28.70 2.69 3.87
C ALA A 227 -28.51 3.78 4.92
N ASP A 228 -27.71 3.51 5.95
CA ASP A 228 -27.31 4.44 6.99
C ASP A 228 -25.87 4.97 6.82
N GLY A 229 -25.30 4.80 5.62
CA GLY A 229 -23.99 5.33 5.25
C GLY A 229 -22.86 4.84 6.16
N ILE A 230 -22.05 5.76 6.68
CA ILE A 230 -20.88 5.45 7.51
C ILE A 230 -21.22 4.66 8.79
N LEU A 231 -22.46 4.74 9.30
CA LEU A 231 -22.85 3.95 10.46
C LEU A 231 -22.93 2.46 10.13
N ASP A 232 -23.54 2.11 9.01
CA ASP A 232 -23.66 0.71 8.59
C ASP A 232 -22.28 0.12 8.26
N TYR A 233 -21.41 0.92 7.67
CA TYR A 233 -20.03 0.50 7.40
C TYR A 233 -19.23 0.27 8.68
N VAL A 234 -19.36 1.13 9.69
CA VAL A 234 -18.72 0.89 11.00
C VAL A 234 -19.27 -0.36 11.68
N LYS A 235 -20.58 -0.66 11.56
CA LYS A 235 -21.15 -1.93 12.04
C LYS A 235 -20.56 -3.14 11.32
N GLU A 236 -20.39 -3.05 10.02
CA GLU A 236 -19.77 -4.11 9.21
C GLU A 236 -18.32 -4.36 9.62
N LEU A 237 -17.50 -3.29 9.73
CA LEU A 237 -16.11 -3.38 10.18
C LEU A 237 -15.96 -3.96 11.59
N ALA A 238 -16.85 -3.57 12.50
CA ALA A 238 -16.80 -4.01 13.89
C ALA A 238 -17.23 -5.48 14.05
N GLY A 239 -18.18 -5.93 13.25
CA GLY A 239 -18.73 -7.28 13.34
C GLY A 239 -19.17 -7.65 14.76
N GLU A 240 -18.89 -8.90 15.16
CA GLU A 240 -19.19 -9.41 16.52
C GLU A 240 -18.12 -9.02 17.57
N ASP A 241 -16.99 -8.45 17.14
CA ASP A 241 -15.84 -8.13 18.00
C ASP A 241 -15.91 -6.71 18.61
N ALA A 242 -17.04 -6.02 18.48
CA ALA A 242 -17.22 -4.68 19.01
C ALA A 242 -17.23 -4.67 20.54
N LEU A 243 -16.40 -3.82 21.15
CA LEU A 243 -16.43 -3.55 22.60
C LEU A 243 -17.56 -2.58 22.98
N THR A 244 -17.96 -1.75 22.03
CA THR A 244 -18.99 -0.71 22.19
C THR A 244 -19.97 -0.74 21.04
N VAL A 245 -21.17 -0.21 21.24
CA VAL A 245 -22.16 -0.09 20.18
C VAL A 245 -21.70 0.98 19.17
N PRO A 246 -21.71 0.70 17.85
CA PRO A 246 -21.43 1.70 16.83
C PRO A 246 -22.33 2.93 16.98
N THR A 247 -21.71 4.08 17.17
CA THR A 247 -22.39 5.35 17.47
C THR A 247 -22.18 6.35 16.35
N PHE A 248 -23.26 7.00 15.92
CA PHE A 248 -23.23 8.07 14.90
C PHE A 248 -23.42 9.42 15.56
N ILE A 249 -22.61 10.39 15.17
CA ILE A 249 -22.67 11.77 15.64
C ILE A 249 -22.55 12.73 14.43
N GLU A 250 -23.32 13.83 14.48
CA GLU A 250 -23.20 14.87 13.44
C GLU A 250 -23.41 16.26 14.01
N THR A 251 -22.86 17.25 13.34
CA THR A 251 -23.04 18.68 13.65
C THR A 251 -22.80 19.54 12.41
N GLU A 252 -23.30 20.76 12.48
CA GLU A 252 -23.00 21.81 11.51
C GLU A 252 -22.40 23.02 12.22
N ARG A 253 -21.40 23.64 11.61
CA ARG A 253 -20.69 24.82 12.15
C ARG A 253 -20.45 25.84 11.04
N ARG A 254 -20.33 27.11 11.42
CA ARG A 254 -19.87 28.21 10.56
C ARG A 254 -18.66 28.88 11.18
N GLY A 255 -17.69 29.24 10.36
CA GLY A 255 -16.49 29.93 10.76
C GLY A 255 -15.53 30.19 9.60
N ARG A 256 -14.31 30.57 9.92
CA ARG A 256 -13.29 30.93 8.94
C ARG A 256 -11.90 30.46 9.37
N ASP A 257 -11.03 30.19 8.41
CA ASP A 257 -9.64 29.78 8.69
C ASP A 257 -8.79 30.93 9.26
N ARG A 258 -9.06 32.18 8.88
CA ARG A 258 -8.40 33.40 9.36
C ARG A 258 -9.37 34.57 9.32
N ALA A 259 -9.11 35.62 10.09
CA ALA A 259 -9.96 36.78 10.20
C ALA A 259 -10.21 37.55 8.87
N ASP A 260 -9.26 37.46 7.94
CA ASP A 260 -9.32 38.10 6.61
C ASP A 260 -10.00 37.24 5.54
N LYS A 261 -10.44 36.01 5.87
CA LYS A 261 -11.09 35.09 4.94
C LYS A 261 -12.61 35.08 5.14
N PRO A 262 -13.37 34.73 4.10
CA PRO A 262 -14.82 34.57 4.22
C PRO A 262 -15.17 33.46 5.20
N GLU A 263 -16.32 33.61 5.83
CA GLU A 263 -16.92 32.52 6.60
C GLU A 263 -17.48 31.45 5.66
N TYR A 264 -17.40 30.22 6.10
CA TYR A 264 -17.97 29.11 5.39
C TYR A 264 -18.59 28.08 6.33
N LYS A 265 -19.44 27.26 5.76
CA LYS A 265 -20.18 26.22 6.44
C LYS A 265 -19.41 24.91 6.40
N VAL A 266 -19.42 24.17 7.50
CA VAL A 266 -18.93 22.82 7.58
C VAL A 266 -19.95 21.92 8.24
N LYS A 267 -20.27 20.78 7.60
CA LYS A 267 -21.04 19.68 8.15
C LYS A 267 -20.08 18.56 8.49
N ILE A 268 -20.12 18.08 9.74
CA ILE A 268 -19.25 17.04 10.26
C ILE A 268 -20.10 15.87 10.68
N SER A 269 -19.89 14.71 10.08
CA SER A 269 -20.50 13.45 10.49
C SER A 269 -19.40 12.43 10.83
N ALA A 270 -19.60 11.65 11.88
CA ALA A 270 -18.69 10.57 12.24
C ALA A 270 -19.48 9.37 12.79
N ALA A 271 -19.03 8.18 12.45
CA ALA A 271 -19.44 6.95 13.09
C ALA A 271 -18.23 6.29 13.71
N PHE A 272 -18.35 5.81 14.94
CA PHE A 272 -17.24 5.18 15.64
C PHE A 272 -17.72 4.06 16.58
N CYS A 273 -16.84 3.12 16.82
CA CYS A 273 -16.91 2.16 17.92
C CYS A 273 -15.49 1.73 18.30
N PHE A 274 -15.38 0.95 19.36
CA PHE A 274 -14.10 0.39 19.80
C PHE A 274 -14.13 -1.13 19.70
N SER A 275 -13.00 -1.73 19.35
CA SER A 275 -12.80 -3.17 19.24
C SER A 275 -11.43 -3.56 19.77
N ASN A 276 -11.28 -4.79 20.24
CA ASN A 276 -9.99 -5.32 20.68
C ASN A 276 -9.26 -6.12 19.58
N ARG A 277 -9.86 -6.29 18.40
CA ARG A 277 -9.32 -7.10 17.30
C ARG A 277 -9.17 -6.33 16.01
N VAL A 278 -10.06 -5.38 15.77
CA VAL A 278 -10.12 -4.59 14.55
C VAL A 278 -9.89 -3.13 14.89
N ASN A 279 -9.07 -2.48 14.11
CA ASN A 279 -8.91 -1.03 14.13
C ASN A 279 -8.87 -0.53 12.69
N ASP A 280 -9.68 0.47 12.40
CA ASP A 280 -9.71 1.14 11.12
C ASP A 280 -10.14 2.59 11.28
N ILE A 281 -9.42 3.51 10.63
CA ILE A 281 -9.73 4.94 10.70
C ILE A 281 -9.69 5.52 9.32
N GLU A 282 -10.86 5.92 8.83
CA GLU A 282 -11.01 6.52 7.52
C GLU A 282 -11.54 7.95 7.63
N TYR A 283 -10.95 8.83 6.81
CA TYR A 283 -11.33 10.23 6.72
C TYR A 283 -11.83 10.54 5.32
N TYR A 284 -13.01 11.15 5.24
CA TYR A 284 -13.59 11.63 3.99
C TYR A 284 -13.91 13.11 4.08
N HIS A 285 -13.73 13.82 2.96
CA HIS A 285 -14.10 15.22 2.82
C HIS A 285 -14.71 15.49 1.44
N ASN A 286 -15.91 16.05 1.42
CA ASN A 286 -16.72 16.21 0.20
C ASN A 286 -16.74 14.90 -0.62
N SER A 287 -16.95 13.76 0.03
CA SER A 287 -16.90 12.39 -0.51
C SER A 287 -15.54 11.92 -1.05
N SER A 288 -14.49 12.73 -1.01
CA SER A 288 -13.13 12.30 -1.33
C SER A 288 -12.49 11.61 -0.14
N TRP A 289 -11.91 10.44 -0.38
CA TRP A 289 -11.11 9.75 0.64
C TRP A 289 -9.79 10.48 0.85
N LEU A 290 -9.50 10.79 2.12
CA LEU A 290 -8.27 11.47 2.52
C LEU A 290 -7.21 10.47 2.96
N GLU A 291 -6.49 9.90 2.02
CA GLU A 291 -5.43 8.91 2.27
C GLU A 291 -4.39 9.41 3.30
N TYR A 292 -4.08 10.71 3.27
CA TYR A 292 -3.11 11.34 4.17
C TYR A 292 -3.76 12.17 5.29
N GLY A 293 -5.08 12.05 5.47
CA GLY A 293 -5.84 12.66 6.55
C GLY A 293 -5.84 14.19 6.53
N GLY A 294 -4.86 14.80 7.17
CA GLY A 294 -4.75 16.26 7.28
C GLY A 294 -5.51 16.83 8.49
N ALA A 295 -6.41 17.81 8.28
CA ALA A 295 -7.17 18.46 9.35
C ALA A 295 -8.06 17.49 10.16
N PRO A 296 -8.82 16.56 9.54
CA PRO A 296 -9.61 15.57 10.29
C PRO A 296 -8.77 14.63 11.13
N GLU A 297 -7.64 14.16 10.63
CA GLU A 297 -6.72 13.30 11.37
C GLU A 297 -6.16 13.99 12.60
N LYS A 298 -5.71 15.26 12.45
CA LYS A 298 -5.21 16.06 13.57
C LYS A 298 -6.27 16.29 14.63
N ALA A 299 -7.51 16.57 14.21
CA ALA A 299 -8.65 16.74 15.09
C ALA A 299 -8.96 15.46 15.89
N THR A 300 -9.03 14.31 15.20
CA THR A 300 -9.25 13.00 15.81
C THR A 300 -8.17 12.67 16.84
N LYS A 301 -6.88 12.81 16.45
CA LYS A 301 -5.74 12.55 17.35
C LYS A 301 -5.83 13.39 18.63
N SER A 302 -6.16 14.66 18.49
CA SER A 302 -6.27 15.58 19.63
C SER A 302 -7.47 15.27 20.52
N ALA A 303 -8.66 15.13 19.92
CA ALA A 303 -9.91 15.00 20.66
C ALA A 303 -10.02 13.65 21.38
N PHE A 304 -9.82 12.55 20.67
CA PHE A 304 -9.93 11.21 21.24
C PHE A 304 -8.90 10.97 22.34
N THR A 305 -7.64 11.35 22.10
CA THR A 305 -6.61 11.21 23.14
C THR A 305 -6.94 12.03 24.38
N SER A 306 -7.36 13.28 24.22
CA SER A 306 -7.62 14.15 25.35
C SER A 306 -8.86 13.73 26.15
N ALA A 307 -9.94 13.32 25.48
CA ALA A 307 -11.17 12.89 26.15
C ALA A 307 -10.96 11.59 26.93
N ILE A 308 -10.29 10.59 26.32
CA ILE A 308 -10.00 9.31 27.00
C ILE A 308 -8.99 9.51 28.14
N ASP A 309 -7.93 10.32 27.95
CA ASP A 309 -6.97 10.65 29.01
C ASP A 309 -7.65 11.31 30.22
N ALA A 310 -8.57 12.25 29.96
CA ALA A 310 -9.36 12.90 30.99
C ALA A 310 -10.24 11.90 31.77
N TYR A 311 -10.90 10.97 31.05
CA TYR A 311 -11.72 9.93 31.65
C TYR A 311 -10.88 8.98 32.54
N ILE A 312 -9.73 8.49 32.02
CA ILE A 312 -8.80 7.63 32.77
C ILE A 312 -8.33 8.32 34.06
N LYS A 313 -8.02 9.62 34.00
CA LYS A 313 -7.62 10.42 35.16
C LYS A 313 -8.75 10.57 36.17
N GLN A 314 -9.97 10.86 35.72
CA GLN A 314 -11.15 10.97 36.56
C GLN A 314 -11.44 9.67 37.30
N GLN A 315 -11.27 8.53 36.63
CA GLN A 315 -11.45 7.20 37.22
C GLN A 315 -10.26 6.75 38.10
N GLY A 316 -9.16 7.52 38.15
CA GLY A 316 -7.98 7.20 38.96
C GLY A 316 -7.24 5.91 38.52
N LYS A 317 -7.30 5.53 37.27
CA LYS A 317 -6.79 4.23 36.77
C LYS A 317 -5.33 4.24 36.34
N TYR A 318 -4.68 5.40 36.29
CA TYR A 318 -3.21 5.46 36.09
C TYR A 318 -2.50 4.97 37.37
N GLN A 319 -1.43 4.20 37.13
CA GLN A 319 -0.50 3.78 38.19
C GLN A 319 0.38 4.97 38.62
N LYS A 320 0.98 4.87 39.79
CA LYS A 320 1.90 5.91 40.28
C LYS A 320 3.09 6.07 39.34
N SER A 321 3.30 7.28 38.86
CA SER A 321 4.35 7.64 37.88
C SER A 321 4.13 7.08 36.46
N GLU A 322 2.92 6.60 36.14
CA GLU A 322 2.58 6.15 34.79
C GLU A 322 2.40 7.37 33.86
N SER A 323 2.99 7.29 32.65
CA SER A 323 2.80 8.32 31.62
C SER A 323 1.34 8.34 31.13
N LYS A 324 0.90 9.46 30.55
CA LYS A 324 -0.39 9.53 29.88
C LYS A 324 -0.42 8.67 28.60
N ILE A 325 -1.62 8.36 28.13
CA ILE A 325 -1.83 7.67 26.86
C ILE A 325 -1.34 8.52 25.67
N SER A 326 -1.05 7.86 24.56
CA SER A 326 -0.80 8.45 23.24
C SER A 326 -1.94 8.10 22.30
N PHE A 327 -2.02 8.75 21.13
CA PHE A 327 -3.03 8.40 20.14
C PHE A 327 -2.86 6.97 19.61
N GLN A 328 -1.64 6.44 19.55
CA GLN A 328 -1.41 5.05 19.16
C GLN A 328 -2.19 4.06 20.04
N ASP A 329 -2.25 4.31 21.33
CA ASP A 329 -2.95 3.44 22.28
C ASP A 329 -4.46 3.42 22.04
N VAL A 330 -5.02 4.55 21.55
CA VAL A 330 -6.41 4.69 21.14
C VAL A 330 -6.64 4.10 19.76
N GLN A 331 -5.75 4.40 18.81
CA GLN A 331 -5.84 3.93 17.43
C GLN A 331 -5.88 2.41 17.33
N ASP A 332 -5.15 1.72 18.20
CA ASP A 332 -5.06 0.25 18.20
C ASP A 332 -6.38 -0.46 18.58
N CYS A 333 -7.41 0.30 18.98
CA CYS A 333 -8.74 -0.25 19.28
C CYS A 333 -9.90 0.60 18.70
N LEU A 334 -9.63 1.63 17.93
CA LEU A 334 -10.62 2.54 17.38
C LEU A 334 -11.02 2.17 15.96
N ILE A 335 -12.31 2.02 15.72
CA ILE A 335 -12.91 2.04 14.39
C ILE A 335 -13.61 3.38 14.26
N LEU A 336 -13.24 4.18 13.28
CA LEU A 336 -13.78 5.52 13.06
C LEU A 336 -13.86 5.82 11.56
N VAL A 337 -15.03 6.22 11.12
CA VAL A 337 -15.23 6.79 9.78
C VAL A 337 -15.79 8.19 9.93
N THR A 338 -15.09 9.17 9.37
CA THR A 338 -15.56 10.56 9.35
C THR A 338 -15.92 10.99 7.94
N ASN A 339 -17.03 11.69 7.80
CA ASN A 339 -17.44 12.29 6.54
C ASN A 339 -17.74 13.77 6.78
N CYS A 340 -16.86 14.64 6.29
CA CYS A 340 -16.94 16.07 6.49
C CYS A 340 -17.26 16.77 5.16
N PHE A 341 -18.13 17.75 5.19
CA PHE A 341 -18.48 18.56 4.02
C PHE A 341 -18.22 20.03 4.32
N SER A 342 -17.63 20.75 3.38
CA SER A 342 -17.47 22.20 3.49
C SER A 342 -17.65 22.90 2.14
N THR A 343 -18.13 24.13 2.20
CA THR A 343 -18.32 24.97 1.01
C THR A 343 -17.00 25.59 0.54
N ILE A 344 -15.99 25.68 1.40
CA ILE A 344 -14.63 26.10 1.04
C ILE A 344 -13.65 25.04 1.52
N THR A 345 -12.89 24.46 0.60
CA THR A 345 -11.90 23.43 0.90
C THR A 345 -10.52 23.84 0.41
N SER A 346 -9.51 23.67 1.27
CA SER A 346 -8.09 23.82 0.93
C SER A 346 -7.43 22.45 0.90
N TYR A 347 -7.36 21.86 -0.28
CA TYR A 347 -6.59 20.62 -0.47
C TYR A 347 -5.09 20.91 -0.50
N GLU A 348 -4.29 19.97 -0.01
CA GLU A 348 -2.83 20.06 -0.04
C GLU A 348 -2.30 20.00 -1.49
N ASN A 349 -2.96 19.22 -2.34
CA ASN A 349 -2.63 19.07 -3.76
C ASN A 349 -3.88 18.70 -4.59
N GLN A 350 -3.71 18.64 -5.93
CA GLN A 350 -4.80 18.34 -6.86
C GLN A 350 -5.39 16.93 -6.68
N THR A 351 -4.64 15.98 -6.15
CA THR A 351 -5.13 14.60 -5.92
C THR A 351 -6.12 14.49 -4.75
N LYS A 352 -6.37 15.58 -4.02
CA LYS A 352 -7.39 15.70 -2.97
C LYS A 352 -7.22 14.72 -1.78
N LYS A 353 -6.01 14.22 -1.54
CA LYS A 353 -5.71 13.20 -0.51
C LYS A 353 -5.55 13.74 0.91
N ALA A 354 -5.46 15.04 1.11
CA ALA A 354 -5.40 15.71 2.41
C ALA A 354 -5.98 17.12 2.34
N ILE A 355 -6.57 17.60 3.44
CA ILE A 355 -7.05 18.97 3.61
C ILE A 355 -6.31 19.70 4.72
N THR A 356 -6.16 21.03 4.58
CA THR A 356 -5.35 21.87 5.47
C THR A 356 -6.16 22.94 6.21
N ASN A 357 -7.47 22.98 6.04
CA ASN A 357 -8.36 23.96 6.66
C ASN A 357 -8.25 23.98 8.20
N LYS A 358 -7.85 25.10 8.74
CA LYS A 358 -7.68 25.29 10.19
C LYS A 358 -9.01 25.27 10.93
N PHE A 359 -10.02 25.97 10.39
CA PHE A 359 -11.35 25.99 11.00
C PHE A 359 -12.00 24.59 11.07
N ILE A 360 -11.83 23.77 10.02
CA ILE A 360 -12.34 22.39 10.04
C ILE A 360 -11.66 21.59 11.16
N GLN A 361 -10.34 21.71 11.31
CA GLN A 361 -9.60 21.03 12.37
C GLN A 361 -10.11 21.45 13.75
N GLU A 362 -10.30 22.75 14.01
CA GLU A 362 -10.76 23.30 15.27
C GLU A 362 -12.20 22.85 15.57
N ALA A 363 -13.11 23.01 14.61
CA ALA A 363 -14.53 22.61 14.74
C ALA A 363 -14.68 21.11 15.02
N MET A 364 -13.95 20.25 14.30
CA MET A 364 -13.95 18.80 14.54
C MET A 364 -13.37 18.45 15.92
N THR A 365 -12.27 19.10 16.32
CA THR A 365 -11.65 18.86 17.62
C THR A 365 -12.61 19.16 18.77
N GLU A 366 -13.27 20.32 18.74
CA GLU A 366 -14.25 20.72 19.76
C GLU A 366 -15.44 19.79 19.76
N PHE A 367 -15.99 19.49 18.58
CA PHE A 367 -17.15 18.63 18.44
C PHE A 367 -16.88 17.22 18.96
N PHE A 368 -15.80 16.57 18.53
CA PHE A 368 -15.46 15.23 18.99
C PHE A 368 -15.21 15.18 20.49
N ARG A 369 -14.52 16.18 21.05
CA ARG A 369 -14.28 16.24 22.48
C ARG A 369 -15.59 16.31 23.26
N ALA A 370 -16.49 17.22 22.89
CA ALA A 370 -17.78 17.38 23.55
C ALA A 370 -18.64 16.11 23.44
N GLN A 371 -18.70 15.50 22.25
CA GLN A 371 -19.48 14.27 22.04
C GLN A 371 -18.93 13.07 22.80
N LEU A 372 -17.60 12.93 22.89
CA LEU A 372 -16.96 11.87 23.65
C LEU A 372 -17.18 12.06 25.16
N GLU A 373 -17.14 13.30 25.67
CA GLU A 373 -17.46 13.58 27.06
C GLU A 373 -18.92 13.18 27.41
N ILE A 374 -19.86 13.53 26.52
CA ILE A 374 -21.29 13.12 26.68
C ILE A 374 -21.39 11.59 26.63
N TYR A 375 -20.77 10.97 25.61
CA TYR A 375 -20.81 9.53 25.45
C TYR A 375 -20.28 8.77 26.67
N PHE A 376 -19.18 9.21 27.28
CA PHE A 376 -18.60 8.56 28.45
C PHE A 376 -19.47 8.73 29.70
N ILE A 377 -20.32 9.76 29.77
CA ILE A 377 -21.28 9.95 30.85
C ILE A 377 -22.51 9.05 30.66
N GLU A 378 -23.05 9.01 29.43
CA GLU A 378 -24.26 8.28 29.09
C GLU A 378 -24.05 6.77 29.05
N HIS A 379 -22.87 6.33 28.55
CA HIS A 379 -22.52 4.92 28.32
C HIS A 379 -21.37 4.45 29.21
N LYS A 380 -21.51 4.64 30.54
CA LYS A 380 -20.44 4.38 31.50
C LYS A 380 -19.80 2.98 31.39
N THR A 381 -20.60 1.93 31.18
CA THR A 381 -20.08 0.56 31.03
C THR A 381 -19.18 0.40 29.80
N GLU A 382 -19.54 1.05 28.68
CA GLU A 382 -18.74 1.04 27.44
C GLU A 382 -17.49 1.89 27.62
N ALA A 383 -17.62 3.07 28.27
CA ALA A 383 -16.49 3.93 28.58
C ALA A 383 -15.44 3.22 29.46
N ASP A 384 -15.86 2.41 30.40
CA ASP A 384 -14.96 1.60 31.24
C ASP A 384 -14.23 0.53 30.40
N ARG A 385 -14.93 -0.14 29.48
CA ARG A 385 -14.30 -1.09 28.54
C ARG A 385 -13.26 -0.43 27.61
N VAL A 386 -13.60 0.74 27.07
CA VAL A 386 -12.68 1.54 26.24
C VAL A 386 -11.44 1.92 27.03
N MET A 387 -11.63 2.45 28.24
CA MET A 387 -10.54 2.81 29.15
C MET A 387 -9.61 1.63 29.43
N GLU A 388 -10.16 0.46 29.77
CA GLU A 388 -9.41 -0.74 30.06
C GLU A 388 -8.61 -1.20 28.82
N GLN A 389 -9.24 -1.22 27.64
CA GLN A 389 -8.57 -1.62 26.40
C GLN A 389 -7.43 -0.65 26.04
N VAL A 390 -7.65 0.65 26.12
CA VAL A 390 -6.62 1.66 25.84
C VAL A 390 -5.44 1.55 26.81
N LEU A 391 -5.71 1.27 28.10
CA LEU A 391 -4.64 1.02 29.08
C LEU A 391 -3.88 -0.28 28.81
N ILE A 392 -4.56 -1.34 28.34
CA ILE A 392 -3.92 -2.58 27.90
C ILE A 392 -2.98 -2.29 26.73
N ASN A 393 -3.46 -1.60 25.67
CA ASN A 393 -2.68 -1.24 24.51
C ASN A 393 -1.44 -0.44 24.89
N LYS A 394 -1.61 0.60 25.74
CA LYS A 394 -0.52 1.42 26.26
C LYS A 394 0.53 0.60 27.00
N ARG A 395 0.12 -0.22 27.95
CA ARG A 395 1.04 -1.01 28.78
C ARG A 395 1.76 -2.06 27.96
N SER A 396 1.09 -2.66 26.98
CA SER A 396 1.71 -3.57 26.00
C SER A 396 2.76 -2.86 25.17
N ARG A 397 2.44 -1.70 24.60
CA ARG A 397 3.38 -0.86 23.82
C ARG A 397 4.60 -0.45 24.66
N GLU A 398 4.39 0.06 25.87
CA GLU A 398 5.49 0.47 26.76
C GLU A 398 6.39 -0.72 27.17
N THR A 399 5.79 -1.88 27.41
CA THR A 399 6.55 -3.10 27.72
C THR A 399 7.40 -3.55 26.53
N ALA A 400 6.83 -3.54 25.34
CA ALA A 400 7.56 -3.83 24.11
C ALA A 400 8.69 -2.82 23.85
N GLU A 401 8.45 -1.54 24.12
CA GLU A 401 9.46 -0.49 23.96
C GLU A 401 10.60 -0.59 25.00
N LYS A 402 10.28 -0.89 26.26
CA LYS A 402 11.30 -1.16 27.29
C LYS A 402 12.15 -2.39 26.97
N ALA A 403 11.51 -3.45 26.48
CA ALA A 403 12.23 -4.64 26.01
C ALA A 403 13.19 -4.28 24.86
N ARG A 404 12.72 -3.52 23.88
CA ARG A 404 13.51 -3.02 22.75
C ARG A 404 14.69 -2.16 23.19
N LEU A 405 14.49 -1.20 24.12
CA LEU A 405 15.55 -0.35 24.64
C LEU A 405 16.62 -1.14 25.41
N ASN A 406 16.19 -2.14 26.18
CA ASN A 406 17.12 -3.04 26.89
C ASN A 406 17.96 -3.85 25.91
N ILE A 407 17.37 -4.28 24.81
CA ILE A 407 18.04 -4.98 23.71
C ILE A 407 19.02 -4.04 23.01
N LYS A 408 18.59 -2.80 22.69
CA LYS A 408 19.45 -1.77 22.11
C LYS A 408 20.69 -1.54 22.99
N LYS A 409 20.51 -1.37 24.31
CA LYS A 409 21.63 -1.22 25.25
C LYS A 409 22.56 -2.43 25.27
N LYS A 410 22.04 -3.66 25.14
CA LYS A 410 22.84 -4.87 25.06
C LYS A 410 23.62 -4.99 23.75
N LEU A 411 23.05 -4.52 22.63
CA LEU A 411 23.67 -4.58 21.30
C LEU A 411 24.62 -3.40 21.01
N THR A 412 24.39 -2.21 21.60
CA THR A 412 25.24 -1.03 21.41
C THR A 412 26.40 -0.92 22.41
N GLY A 413 26.48 -1.81 23.42
CA GLY A 413 27.57 -1.86 24.40
C GLY A 413 28.87 -2.40 23.83
N ASN A 414 29.74 -1.51 23.39
CA ASN A 414 31.17 -1.63 23.07
C ASN A 414 31.70 -2.69 22.07
N VAL A 415 32.41 -2.14 21.18
CA VAL A 415 33.28 -2.37 20.03
C VAL A 415 34.09 -3.68 19.92
N ASP A 416 34.13 -4.56 20.91
CA ASP A 416 34.93 -5.81 20.87
C ASP A 416 34.08 -7.10 20.91
N LEU A 417 32.90 -7.05 20.27
CA LEU A 417 31.88 -8.09 20.38
C LEU A 417 32.11 -9.31 19.48
N ALA A 418 32.87 -9.16 18.39
CA ALA A 418 33.19 -10.28 17.51
C ALA A 418 34.00 -11.36 18.23
N ASN A 419 34.87 -10.98 19.20
CA ASN A 419 35.68 -11.91 19.98
C ASN A 419 34.90 -12.68 21.06
N ARG A 420 33.63 -12.35 21.31
CA ARG A 420 32.77 -13.01 22.31
C ARG A 420 31.75 -13.98 21.71
N VAL A 421 31.59 -13.99 20.38
CA VAL A 421 30.66 -14.90 19.71
C VAL A 421 31.36 -16.27 19.56
N GLN A 422 30.82 -17.28 20.25
CA GLN A 422 31.37 -18.63 20.17
C GLN A 422 31.26 -19.17 18.75
N LYS A 423 32.39 -19.77 18.27
CA LYS A 423 32.51 -20.43 16.96
C LYS A 423 32.43 -19.53 15.73
N PHE A 424 32.25 -18.22 15.88
CA PHE A 424 32.44 -17.32 14.77
C PHE A 424 33.90 -17.29 14.32
N VAL A 425 34.11 -17.43 13.02
CA VAL A 425 35.46 -17.40 12.40
C VAL A 425 35.53 -16.17 11.52
N ASP A 426 36.22 -15.12 11.96
CA ASP A 426 36.39 -13.88 11.21
C ASP A 426 37.39 -14.02 10.05
N CYS A 427 37.39 -13.08 9.12
CA CYS A 427 38.40 -12.92 8.08
C CYS A 427 39.45 -11.87 8.50
N ARG A 428 40.56 -11.81 7.77
CA ARG A 428 41.69 -10.93 8.06
C ARG A 428 41.46 -9.49 7.58
N SER A 429 40.80 -9.33 6.43
CA SER A 429 40.56 -8.02 5.82
C SER A 429 39.69 -7.16 6.72
N LYS A 430 40.03 -5.86 6.80
CA LYS A 430 39.19 -4.83 7.40
C LYS A 430 38.38 -4.05 6.35
N ASP A 431 38.64 -4.26 5.08
CA ASP A 431 37.94 -3.63 3.98
C ASP A 431 36.56 -4.27 3.79
N VAL A 432 35.52 -3.58 4.25
CA VAL A 432 34.13 -4.04 4.22
C VAL A 432 33.67 -4.34 2.78
N SER A 433 34.17 -3.61 1.78
CA SER A 433 33.77 -3.78 0.38
C SER A 433 34.11 -5.17 -0.19
N ARG A 434 35.07 -5.87 0.45
CA ARG A 434 35.52 -7.20 0.03
C ARG A 434 35.00 -8.31 0.95
N ARG A 435 34.59 -8.00 2.17
CA ARG A 435 34.25 -8.98 3.19
C ARG A 435 32.95 -9.71 2.89
N GLU A 436 32.96 -11.02 3.09
CA GLU A 436 31.78 -11.89 2.94
C GLU A 436 31.60 -12.75 4.19
N ILE A 437 30.35 -12.89 4.65
CA ILE A 437 30.01 -13.79 5.74
C ILE A 437 29.19 -14.96 5.23
N TYR A 438 29.64 -16.18 5.50
CA TYR A 438 28.89 -17.41 5.26
C TYR A 438 28.18 -17.83 6.56
N ILE A 439 26.85 -17.92 6.48
CA ILE A 439 26.03 -18.48 7.55
C ILE A 439 25.77 -19.93 7.17
N VAL A 440 26.35 -20.86 7.93
CA VAL A 440 26.40 -22.29 7.58
C VAL A 440 25.66 -23.16 8.59
N GLU A 441 25.19 -24.33 8.14
CA GLU A 441 24.41 -25.25 8.95
C GLU A 441 25.32 -26.14 9.81
N GLY A 442 25.36 -25.87 11.11
CA GLY A 442 26.03 -26.71 12.11
C GLY A 442 27.55 -26.64 12.13
N ASP A 443 28.12 -27.44 13.02
CA ASP A 443 29.57 -27.47 13.29
C ASP A 443 30.34 -28.25 12.21
N SER A 444 29.70 -29.23 11.58
CA SER A 444 30.32 -30.03 10.50
C SER A 444 30.59 -29.15 9.28
N ALA A 445 29.55 -28.37 8.83
CA ALA A 445 29.73 -27.42 7.76
C ALA A 445 30.72 -26.30 8.09
N LEU A 446 30.77 -25.84 9.35
CA LEU A 446 31.81 -24.91 9.81
C LEU A 446 33.20 -25.45 9.56
N GLY A 447 33.44 -26.74 9.87
CA GLY A 447 34.73 -27.42 9.68
C GLY A 447 35.16 -27.44 8.22
N ALA A 448 34.26 -27.91 7.32
CA ALA A 448 34.51 -27.99 5.90
C ALA A 448 34.73 -26.58 5.28
N CYS A 449 33.84 -25.62 5.55
CA CYS A 449 33.98 -24.27 5.05
C CYS A 449 35.25 -23.56 5.59
N LYS A 450 35.68 -23.83 6.81
CA LYS A 450 36.91 -23.25 7.39
C LYS A 450 38.17 -23.71 6.65
N LEU A 451 38.19 -24.94 6.17
CA LEU A 451 39.28 -25.48 5.37
C LEU A 451 39.28 -25.00 3.93
N SER A 452 38.10 -24.69 3.42
CA SER A 452 37.88 -24.34 2.00
C SER A 452 37.85 -22.83 1.71
N ARG A 453 37.69 -21.97 2.71
CA ARG A 453 37.53 -20.53 2.54
C ARG A 453 38.82 -19.80 2.16
N ASP A 454 38.69 -18.64 1.53
CA ASP A 454 39.74 -17.63 1.57
C ASP A 454 39.69 -16.88 2.91
N ALA A 455 40.65 -17.13 3.78
CA ALA A 455 40.72 -16.52 5.10
C ALA A 455 40.96 -14.99 5.05
N GLU A 456 41.35 -14.45 3.91
CA GLU A 456 41.57 -13.02 3.76
C GLU A 456 40.25 -12.22 3.87
N PHE A 457 39.17 -12.66 3.18
CA PHE A 457 37.95 -11.88 3.13
C PHE A 457 36.66 -12.64 3.48
N GLN A 458 36.71 -13.98 3.69
CA GLN A 458 35.53 -14.79 4.00
C GLN A 458 35.50 -15.16 5.50
N GLY A 459 34.45 -14.69 6.19
CA GLY A 459 34.09 -15.09 7.55
C GLY A 459 33.04 -16.20 7.53
N ILE A 460 32.94 -16.99 8.63
CA ILE A 460 31.97 -18.07 8.75
C ILE A 460 31.28 -17.99 10.10
N MET A 461 29.96 -18.13 10.12
CA MET A 461 29.12 -18.21 11.31
C MET A 461 28.24 -19.46 11.25
N PRO A 462 28.44 -20.45 12.15
CA PRO A 462 27.56 -21.61 12.17
C PRO A 462 26.26 -21.33 12.90
N VAL A 463 25.16 -21.88 12.37
CA VAL A 463 23.85 -21.91 13.00
C VAL A 463 23.53 -23.35 13.41
N ARG A 464 23.22 -23.57 14.67
CA ARG A 464 22.94 -24.92 15.20
C ARG A 464 21.42 -25.18 15.13
N GLY A 465 21.06 -26.05 14.20
CA GLY A 465 19.67 -26.47 14.02
C GLY A 465 18.72 -25.36 13.60
N LYS A 466 17.43 -25.64 13.65
CA LYS A 466 16.36 -24.72 13.27
C LYS A 466 16.26 -23.56 14.26
N ILE A 467 16.52 -22.35 13.79
CA ILE A 467 16.37 -21.14 14.60
C ILE A 467 14.89 -20.82 14.83
N LEU A 468 14.63 -19.95 15.79
CA LEU A 468 13.28 -19.49 16.09
C LEU A 468 12.62 -18.80 14.88
N ASN A 469 11.35 -19.14 14.60
CA ASN A 469 10.56 -18.40 13.62
C ASN A 469 10.27 -16.98 14.15
N CYS A 470 10.99 -16.01 13.61
CA CYS A 470 10.92 -14.61 14.05
C CYS A 470 9.62 -13.90 13.68
N LEU A 471 8.81 -14.42 12.77
CA LEU A 471 7.48 -13.84 12.49
C LEU A 471 6.45 -14.21 13.55
N LYS A 472 6.55 -15.42 14.13
CA LYS A 472 5.62 -15.89 15.17
C LYS A 472 6.03 -15.49 16.58
N ALA A 473 7.31 -15.26 16.81
CA ALA A 473 7.82 -14.96 18.14
C ALA A 473 7.75 -13.46 18.46
N ASP A 474 7.44 -13.15 19.71
CA ASP A 474 7.61 -11.80 20.22
C ASP A 474 9.08 -11.39 20.33
N TYR A 475 9.35 -10.10 20.35
CA TYR A 475 10.72 -9.58 20.39
C TYR A 475 11.49 -10.02 21.66
N ALA A 476 10.80 -10.19 22.79
CA ALA A 476 11.44 -10.60 24.03
C ALA A 476 12.00 -12.04 23.92
N ARG A 477 11.28 -12.91 23.24
CA ARG A 477 11.69 -14.29 22.96
C ARG A 477 12.77 -14.37 21.88
N ILE A 478 12.64 -13.58 20.81
CA ILE A 478 13.65 -13.49 19.73
C ILE A 478 15.02 -13.14 20.31
N PHE A 479 15.08 -12.13 21.16
CA PHE A 479 16.35 -11.65 21.72
C PHE A 479 16.84 -12.39 22.97
N LYS A 480 16.11 -13.39 23.42
CA LYS A 480 16.63 -14.41 24.34
C LYS A 480 17.40 -15.52 23.62
N SER A 481 17.26 -15.62 22.31
CA SER A 481 17.98 -16.59 21.49
C SER A 481 19.42 -16.12 21.27
N ASP A 482 20.37 -16.84 21.83
CA ASP A 482 21.81 -16.52 21.67
C ASP A 482 22.21 -16.58 20.20
N VAL A 483 21.69 -17.54 19.43
CA VAL A 483 22.00 -17.69 17.99
C VAL A 483 21.59 -16.46 17.21
N ILE A 484 20.39 -15.91 17.45
CA ILE A 484 19.90 -14.71 16.77
C ILE A 484 20.69 -13.47 17.18
N THR A 485 20.93 -13.32 18.48
CA THR A 485 21.72 -12.18 18.99
C THR A 485 23.15 -12.22 18.50
N ASP A 486 23.75 -13.37 18.40
CA ASP A 486 25.11 -13.54 17.91
C ASP A 486 25.21 -13.28 16.40
N LEU A 487 24.25 -13.76 15.60
CA LEU A 487 24.17 -13.42 14.19
C LEU A 487 24.06 -11.90 13.97
N MET A 488 23.18 -11.22 14.69
CA MET A 488 23.03 -9.76 14.57
C MET A 488 24.28 -9.00 15.03
N ARG A 489 24.99 -9.51 16.03
CA ARG A 489 26.30 -8.97 16.47
C ARG A 489 27.37 -9.12 15.39
N VAL A 490 27.44 -10.28 14.77
CA VAL A 490 28.39 -10.57 13.69
C VAL A 490 28.11 -9.69 12.47
N LEU A 491 26.84 -9.46 12.11
CA LEU A 491 26.47 -8.55 11.04
C LEU A 491 26.87 -7.10 11.34
N GLY A 492 26.72 -6.64 12.57
CA GLY A 492 27.20 -5.34 13.05
C GLY A 492 26.28 -4.15 12.76
N CYS A 493 25.30 -4.27 11.86
CA CYS A 493 24.40 -3.18 11.45
C CYS A 493 23.27 -2.87 12.45
N GLY A 494 23.12 -3.62 13.53
CA GLY A 494 22.03 -3.45 14.49
C GLY A 494 20.71 -4.08 14.02
N VAL A 495 19.60 -3.65 14.62
CA VAL A 495 18.27 -4.21 14.40
C VAL A 495 17.30 -3.13 13.96
N GLU A 496 16.61 -3.37 12.84
CA GLU A 496 15.55 -2.55 12.30
C GLU A 496 14.21 -3.07 12.80
N VAL A 497 13.56 -2.32 13.70
CA VAL A 497 12.22 -2.67 14.16
C VAL A 497 11.22 -1.85 13.38
N GLN A 498 10.40 -2.50 12.55
CA GLN A 498 9.29 -1.84 11.88
C GLN A 498 8.23 -1.46 12.93
N SER A 499 8.19 -0.18 13.31
CA SER A 499 7.05 0.42 13.95
C SER A 499 6.64 1.63 13.12
N LYS A 500 5.35 1.76 12.82
CA LYS A 500 4.78 2.88 12.05
C LYS A 500 5.15 4.28 12.61
N GLN A 501 5.77 4.36 13.80
CA GLN A 501 6.08 5.60 14.52
C GLN A 501 7.56 5.84 14.85
N ALA A 502 8.48 4.94 14.51
CA ALA A 502 9.87 5.04 14.99
C ALA A 502 10.86 5.37 13.85
N LYS A 503 10.71 6.52 13.21
CA LYS A 503 11.78 7.02 12.32
C LYS A 503 13.10 7.28 13.07
N ASP A 504 13.06 7.56 14.37
CA ASP A 504 14.22 8.00 15.16
C ASP A 504 14.77 7.00 16.18
N LEU A 505 14.24 5.77 16.23
CA LEU A 505 14.56 4.80 17.28
C LEU A 505 15.14 3.49 16.78
N SER A 506 15.43 3.31 15.47
CA SER A 506 16.09 2.12 14.98
C SER A 506 17.56 2.13 15.37
N ALA A 507 18.05 1.04 16.02
CA ALA A 507 19.48 0.84 16.24
C ALA A 507 20.19 0.43 14.94
N PHE A 508 19.43 0.26 13.85
CA PHE A 508 19.96 -0.12 12.55
C PHE A 508 20.68 1.05 11.90
N ASN A 509 21.92 0.78 11.48
CA ASN A 509 22.67 1.66 10.61
C ASN A 509 23.43 0.81 9.59
N LEU A 510 23.11 0.99 8.32
CA LEU A 510 23.71 0.24 7.22
C LEU A 510 25.23 0.47 7.12
N GLU A 511 25.71 1.67 7.44
CA GLU A 511 27.14 2.00 7.44
C GLU A 511 27.96 1.16 8.43
N ASN A 512 27.30 0.63 9.47
CA ASN A 512 27.91 -0.25 10.45
C ASN A 512 27.92 -1.73 10.03
N LEU A 513 27.34 -2.06 8.87
CA LEU A 513 27.40 -3.41 8.32
C LEU A 513 28.85 -3.79 8.04
N ARG A 514 29.29 -4.94 8.56
CA ARG A 514 30.67 -5.40 8.45
C ARG A 514 30.97 -6.20 7.18
N TRP A 515 29.96 -6.45 6.35
CA TRP A 515 30.01 -7.43 5.27
C TRP A 515 29.43 -6.86 3.98
N ASN A 516 30.14 -7.06 2.88
CA ASN A 516 29.63 -6.74 1.54
C ASN A 516 28.59 -7.76 1.08
N LYS A 517 28.75 -9.04 1.50
CA LYS A 517 27.77 -10.09 1.21
C LYS A 517 27.48 -10.92 2.47
N VAL A 518 26.20 -11.18 2.70
CA VAL A 518 25.69 -12.10 3.71
C VAL A 518 25.18 -13.33 2.97
N ILE A 519 25.93 -14.43 3.02
CA ILE A 519 25.71 -15.62 2.21
C ILE A 519 25.17 -16.74 3.09
N ILE A 520 23.94 -17.18 2.81
CA ILE A 520 23.32 -18.32 3.48
C ILE A 520 23.74 -19.59 2.74
N CYS A 521 24.37 -20.49 3.42
CA CYS A 521 24.90 -21.74 2.87
C CYS A 521 24.46 -22.92 3.76
N THR A 522 23.39 -23.60 3.37
CA THR A 522 22.77 -24.73 4.08
C THR A 522 22.82 -25.97 3.19
N ASP A 523 22.64 -27.14 3.80
CA ASP A 523 22.54 -28.39 3.08
C ASP A 523 21.41 -28.35 2.04
N ALA A 524 21.55 -29.10 0.98
CA ALA A 524 20.59 -29.13 -0.11
C ALA A 524 19.47 -30.17 0.13
N ASP A 525 18.98 -30.25 1.35
CA ASP A 525 17.87 -31.11 1.79
C ASP A 525 16.73 -30.30 2.42
N VAL A 526 15.67 -30.97 2.84
CA VAL A 526 14.47 -30.32 3.40
C VAL A 526 14.75 -29.58 4.71
N ASP A 527 15.69 -30.06 5.53
CA ASP A 527 16.09 -29.42 6.77
C ASP A 527 16.91 -28.16 6.49
N GLY A 528 17.87 -28.23 5.56
CA GLY A 528 18.65 -27.09 5.12
C GLY A 528 17.78 -26.00 4.47
N PHE A 529 16.77 -26.37 3.68
CA PHE A 529 15.82 -25.41 3.12
C PHE A 529 14.99 -24.73 4.21
N GLN A 530 14.61 -25.47 5.26
CA GLN A 530 13.90 -24.90 6.40
C GLN A 530 14.77 -23.92 7.18
N ILE A 531 16.04 -24.27 7.45
CA ILE A 531 16.99 -23.41 8.15
C ILE A 531 17.25 -22.14 7.34
N ARG A 532 17.46 -22.26 6.03
CA ARG A 532 17.57 -21.13 5.09
C ARG A 532 16.38 -20.18 5.18
N THR A 533 15.16 -20.73 5.15
CA THR A 533 13.93 -19.96 5.25
C THR A 533 13.81 -19.25 6.59
N LEU A 534 14.19 -19.88 7.69
CA LEU A 534 14.17 -19.26 9.02
C LEU A 534 15.21 -18.14 9.16
N ILE A 535 16.40 -18.29 8.54
CA ILE A 535 17.42 -17.22 8.51
C ILE A 535 16.91 -16.04 7.69
N LEU A 536 16.31 -16.28 6.52
CA LEU A 536 15.67 -15.23 5.71
C LEU A 536 14.56 -14.52 6.47
N THR A 537 13.71 -15.27 7.20
CA THR A 537 12.66 -14.72 8.05
C THR A 537 13.22 -13.84 9.16
N MET A 538 14.33 -14.26 9.78
CA MET A 538 15.03 -13.46 10.78
C MET A 538 15.54 -12.14 10.17
N LEU A 539 16.21 -12.20 9.03
CA LEU A 539 16.73 -11.01 8.34
C LEU A 539 15.58 -10.09 7.90
N TYR A 540 14.51 -10.65 7.33
CA TYR A 540 13.31 -9.92 6.96
C TYR A 540 12.66 -9.19 8.15
N ARG A 541 12.62 -9.81 9.33
CA ARG A 541 12.01 -9.25 10.54
C ARG A 541 12.90 -8.24 11.25
N LEU A 542 14.22 -8.46 11.27
CA LEU A 542 15.16 -7.70 12.11
C LEU A 542 16.03 -6.72 11.34
N ALA A 543 16.27 -6.94 10.05
CA ALA A 543 17.09 -6.09 9.20
C ALA A 543 16.62 -6.17 7.72
N PRO A 544 15.35 -5.84 7.43
CA PRO A 544 14.77 -5.94 6.08
C PRO A 544 15.53 -5.11 5.03
N THR A 545 16.18 -4.04 5.43
CA THR A 545 17.03 -3.23 4.54
C THR A 545 18.16 -4.05 3.91
N LEU A 546 18.73 -5.06 4.61
CA LEU A 546 19.77 -5.92 4.01
C LEU A 546 19.26 -6.71 2.81
N ILE A 547 17.98 -7.11 2.82
CA ILE A 547 17.34 -7.80 1.71
C ILE A 547 17.02 -6.80 0.59
N ARG A 548 16.41 -5.66 0.93
CA ARG A 548 16.06 -4.63 -0.06
C ARG A 548 17.25 -4.07 -0.83
N GLU A 549 18.35 -3.84 -0.13
CA GLU A 549 19.58 -3.32 -0.74
C GLU A 549 20.44 -4.44 -1.38
N GLY A 550 20.00 -5.71 -1.27
CA GLY A 550 20.60 -6.85 -1.95
C GLY A 550 21.94 -7.30 -1.39
N TYR A 551 22.11 -7.18 -0.08
CA TYR A 551 23.29 -7.72 0.63
C TYR A 551 23.19 -9.22 0.93
N VAL A 552 22.00 -9.82 0.79
CA VAL A 552 21.73 -11.21 1.15
C VAL A 552 21.79 -12.10 -0.07
N TYR A 553 22.50 -13.21 0.06
CA TYR A 553 22.71 -14.21 -0.99
C TYR A 553 22.45 -15.61 -0.45
N ILE A 554 22.08 -16.52 -1.33
CA ILE A 554 22.03 -17.96 -1.10
C ILE A 554 23.14 -18.61 -1.94
N ALA A 555 23.98 -19.39 -1.31
CA ALA A 555 24.96 -20.22 -2.04
C ALA A 555 24.29 -21.52 -2.48
N GLU A 556 24.44 -21.86 -3.73
CA GLU A 556 24.04 -23.16 -4.27
C GLU A 556 25.22 -24.13 -4.17
N SER A 557 25.01 -25.23 -3.45
CA SER A 557 25.95 -26.34 -3.40
C SER A 557 25.50 -27.43 -4.37
N PRO A 558 26.42 -28.11 -5.08
CA PRO A 558 26.04 -29.17 -5.99
C PRO A 558 25.45 -30.38 -5.25
N LEU A 559 24.40 -30.97 -5.84
CA LEU A 559 23.78 -32.21 -5.37
C LEU A 559 24.57 -33.45 -5.77
N TYR A 560 25.30 -33.37 -6.89
CA TYR A 560 26.03 -34.49 -7.46
C TYR A 560 27.43 -34.08 -7.90
N GLU A 561 28.38 -34.93 -7.56
CA GLU A 561 29.73 -34.98 -8.14
C GLU A 561 29.76 -36.13 -9.14
N ILE A 562 30.19 -35.89 -10.34
CA ILE A 562 30.26 -36.86 -11.44
C ILE A 562 31.69 -36.91 -11.94
N VAL A 563 32.37 -38.01 -11.70
CA VAL A 563 33.77 -38.23 -12.10
C VAL A 563 33.81 -39.17 -13.31
N SER A 564 34.36 -38.69 -14.43
CA SER A 564 34.53 -39.53 -15.63
C SER A 564 35.82 -39.16 -16.35
N LYS A 565 36.64 -40.17 -16.65
CA LYS A 565 37.92 -40.02 -17.38
C LYS A 565 38.85 -38.98 -16.76
N GLY A 566 38.90 -38.92 -15.41
CA GLY A 566 39.75 -37.99 -14.68
C GLY A 566 39.29 -36.53 -14.68
N LYS A 567 38.03 -36.27 -15.13
CA LYS A 567 37.39 -34.95 -15.05
C LYS A 567 36.20 -35.03 -14.08
N THR A 568 36.07 -34.02 -13.24
CA THR A 568 34.97 -33.87 -12.31
C THR A 568 33.97 -32.85 -12.84
N TYR A 569 32.72 -33.22 -12.81
CA TYR A 569 31.56 -32.35 -13.16
C TYR A 569 30.66 -32.24 -11.96
N PHE A 570 30.01 -31.09 -11.81
CA PHE A 570 29.06 -30.83 -10.74
C PHE A 570 27.67 -30.55 -11.28
N ALA A 571 26.65 -31.21 -10.70
CA ALA A 571 25.26 -31.01 -11.06
C ALA A 571 24.48 -30.51 -9.84
N TYR A 572 23.64 -29.49 -10.05
CA TYR A 572 22.83 -28.82 -9.03
C TYR A 572 21.36 -29.28 -9.06
N SER A 573 21.01 -30.15 -10.00
CA SER A 573 19.69 -30.77 -10.13
C SER A 573 19.81 -32.15 -10.79
N ASP A 574 18.75 -32.97 -10.66
CA ASP A 574 18.65 -34.23 -11.38
C ASP A 574 18.66 -34.04 -12.90
N ARG A 575 18.10 -32.94 -13.39
CA ARG A 575 18.10 -32.57 -14.79
C ARG A 575 19.50 -32.26 -15.30
N GLU A 576 20.29 -31.49 -14.54
CA GLU A 576 21.70 -31.21 -14.88
C GLU A 576 22.53 -32.50 -14.85
N LYS A 577 22.30 -33.36 -13.84
CA LYS A 577 22.95 -34.68 -13.75
C LYS A 577 22.69 -35.51 -15.01
N ALA A 578 21.44 -35.63 -15.41
CA ALA A 578 21.05 -36.38 -16.60
C ALA A 578 21.71 -35.79 -17.86
N ALA A 579 21.69 -34.48 -18.04
CA ALA A 579 22.32 -33.81 -19.18
C ALA A 579 23.87 -34.02 -19.24
N ILE A 580 24.53 -33.99 -18.07
CA ILE A 580 25.97 -34.27 -17.97
C ILE A 580 26.26 -35.72 -18.38
N VAL A 581 25.50 -36.69 -17.78
CA VAL A 581 25.66 -38.12 -18.08
C VAL A 581 25.42 -38.41 -19.57
N ASP A 582 24.40 -37.83 -20.17
CA ASP A 582 24.11 -37.95 -21.59
C ASP A 582 25.27 -37.38 -22.48
N SER A 583 25.85 -36.25 -22.06
CA SER A 583 26.99 -35.63 -22.74
C SER A 583 28.25 -36.48 -22.71
N LEU A 584 28.38 -37.41 -21.75
CA LEU A 584 29.54 -38.31 -21.64
C LEU A 584 29.45 -39.50 -22.59
N GLY A 585 28.36 -39.64 -23.37
CA GLY A 585 28.25 -40.59 -24.49
C GLY A 585 28.46 -42.05 -24.08
N GLY A 586 27.96 -42.47 -22.90
CA GLY A 586 28.10 -43.84 -22.41
C GLY A 586 29.46 -44.18 -21.74
N ALA A 587 30.32 -43.19 -21.53
CA ALA A 587 31.56 -43.41 -20.74
C ALA A 587 31.19 -43.70 -19.26
N LYS A 588 31.96 -44.65 -18.65
CA LYS A 588 31.76 -44.94 -17.22
C LYS A 588 31.96 -43.68 -16.38
N ALA A 589 30.98 -43.33 -15.59
CA ALA A 589 31.01 -42.23 -14.66
C ALA A 589 30.72 -42.74 -13.23
N ASP A 590 31.50 -42.29 -12.27
CA ASP A 590 31.21 -42.47 -10.83
C ASP A 590 30.41 -41.25 -10.38
N ILE A 591 29.21 -41.51 -9.84
CA ILE A 591 28.26 -40.46 -9.43
C ILE A 591 28.12 -40.53 -7.91
N ASN A 592 28.60 -39.48 -7.25
CA ASN A 592 28.45 -39.31 -5.80
C ASN A 592 27.35 -38.27 -5.51
N ARG A 593 26.38 -38.61 -4.67
CA ARG A 593 25.38 -37.65 -4.18
C ARG A 593 25.95 -36.98 -2.91
N SER A 594 26.07 -35.66 -2.91
CA SER A 594 26.41 -34.88 -1.72
C SER A 594 25.21 -34.91 -0.77
N LYS A 595 25.39 -35.37 0.46
CA LYS A 595 24.33 -35.43 1.47
C LYS A 595 24.34 -34.25 2.42
N GLY A 596 25.47 -33.56 2.54
CA GLY A 596 25.58 -32.36 3.39
C GLY A 596 26.92 -31.66 3.17
N LEU A 597 26.96 -30.36 3.50
CA LEU A 597 28.15 -29.51 3.35
C LEU A 597 29.35 -29.99 4.14
N GLY A 598 29.11 -30.65 5.28
CA GLY A 598 30.18 -31.16 6.16
C GLY A 598 30.88 -32.40 5.64
N GLU A 599 30.33 -33.09 4.64
CA GLU A 599 30.90 -34.32 4.04
C GLU A 599 31.68 -33.99 2.75
N ASN A 600 31.58 -32.76 2.24
CA ASN A 600 32.24 -32.36 0.99
C ASN A 600 33.74 -32.17 1.19
N ASP A 601 34.51 -32.61 0.20
CA ASP A 601 35.94 -32.36 0.12
C ASP A 601 36.22 -30.84 0.10
N PRO A 602 37.27 -30.35 0.82
CA PRO A 602 37.60 -28.93 0.84
C PRO A 602 37.88 -28.32 -0.53
N GLU A 603 38.48 -29.05 -1.44
CA GLU A 603 38.75 -28.56 -2.81
C GLU A 603 37.46 -28.42 -3.61
N MET A 604 36.54 -29.39 -3.51
CA MET A 604 35.19 -29.32 -4.07
C MET A 604 34.43 -28.13 -3.50
N MET A 605 34.41 -27.94 -2.18
CA MET A 605 33.77 -26.81 -1.52
C MET A 605 34.34 -25.48 -2.00
N TRP A 606 35.63 -25.37 -2.19
CA TRP A 606 36.24 -24.17 -2.76
C TRP A 606 35.70 -23.91 -4.16
N LEU A 607 35.86 -24.89 -5.07
CA LEU A 607 35.51 -24.75 -6.48
C LEU A 607 34.02 -24.47 -6.73
N THR A 608 33.13 -25.00 -5.91
CA THR A 608 31.68 -24.97 -6.18
C THR A 608 30.92 -23.92 -5.36
N THR A 609 31.41 -23.60 -4.15
CA THR A 609 30.62 -22.86 -3.17
C THR A 609 31.32 -21.61 -2.63
N MET A 610 32.65 -21.61 -2.49
CA MET A 610 33.33 -20.49 -1.84
C MET A 610 34.17 -19.63 -2.78
N ASN A 611 34.68 -20.14 -3.89
CA ASN A 611 35.48 -19.38 -4.84
C ASN A 611 34.61 -18.34 -5.57
N PRO A 612 34.91 -17.04 -5.47
CA PRO A 612 34.15 -15.98 -6.12
C PRO A 612 33.96 -16.15 -7.63
N ASP A 613 34.93 -16.78 -8.32
CA ASP A 613 34.93 -16.90 -9.78
C ASP A 613 34.07 -18.05 -10.29
N THR A 614 33.81 -19.07 -9.45
CA THR A 614 33.18 -20.33 -9.91
C THR A 614 31.89 -20.69 -9.16
N ARG A 615 31.68 -20.13 -7.97
CA ARG A 615 30.49 -20.39 -7.15
C ARG A 615 29.21 -19.82 -7.79
N LYS A 616 28.09 -20.45 -7.48
CA LYS A 616 26.76 -19.97 -7.82
C LYS A 616 26.11 -19.28 -6.62
N LEU A 617 25.81 -17.99 -6.74
CA LEU A 617 25.06 -17.22 -5.72
C LEU A 617 23.75 -16.70 -6.29
N ILE A 618 22.67 -16.94 -5.57
CA ILE A 618 21.37 -16.34 -5.84
C ILE A 618 21.26 -15.10 -4.94
N ARG A 619 21.15 -13.92 -5.54
CA ARG A 619 20.90 -12.68 -4.81
C ARG A 619 19.43 -12.63 -4.40
N VAL A 620 19.18 -12.44 -3.11
CA VAL A 620 17.82 -12.35 -2.57
C VAL A 620 17.37 -10.90 -2.58
N MET A 621 16.41 -10.59 -3.46
CA MET A 621 15.79 -9.27 -3.55
C MET A 621 14.28 -9.43 -3.73
N PRO A 622 13.45 -8.58 -3.09
CA PRO A 622 12.04 -8.56 -3.39
C PRO A 622 11.82 -7.90 -4.76
N GLU A 623 11.07 -8.57 -5.63
CA GLU A 623 10.59 -7.97 -6.89
C GLU A 623 9.43 -7.00 -6.60
N ASP A 624 8.61 -7.35 -5.60
CA ASP A 624 7.48 -6.59 -5.11
C ASP A 624 7.47 -6.66 -3.58
N VAL A 625 7.49 -5.51 -2.92
CA VAL A 625 7.62 -5.42 -1.45
C VAL A 625 6.35 -5.90 -0.75
N GLU A 626 5.16 -5.54 -1.27
CA GLU A 626 3.88 -5.95 -0.68
C GLU A 626 3.64 -7.44 -0.86
N ARG A 627 3.82 -7.95 -2.07
CA ARG A 627 3.70 -9.37 -2.36
C ARG A 627 4.68 -10.22 -1.56
N THR A 628 5.90 -9.72 -1.36
CA THR A 628 6.89 -10.37 -0.50
C THR A 628 6.41 -10.43 0.95
N ALA A 629 5.86 -9.34 1.48
CA ALA A 629 5.30 -9.29 2.83
C ALA A 629 4.14 -10.27 3.00
N GLN A 630 3.20 -10.27 2.07
CA GLN A 630 2.05 -11.20 2.06
C GLN A 630 2.51 -12.65 2.01
N MET A 631 3.54 -12.97 1.22
CA MET A 631 4.07 -14.32 1.09
C MET A 631 4.76 -14.80 2.38
N PHE A 632 5.52 -13.92 3.04
CA PHE A 632 6.11 -14.23 4.35
C PHE A 632 5.03 -14.48 5.41
N ASP A 633 3.99 -13.65 5.47
CA ASP A 633 2.86 -13.84 6.40
C ASP A 633 2.08 -15.12 6.09
N LEU A 634 1.80 -15.39 4.82
CA LEU A 634 1.08 -16.57 4.39
C LEU A 634 1.82 -17.88 4.74
N LEU A 635 3.10 -17.95 4.36
CA LEU A 635 3.88 -19.18 4.52
C LEU A 635 4.41 -19.39 5.94
N LEU A 636 4.76 -18.32 6.65
CA LEU A 636 5.50 -18.37 7.91
C LEU A 636 4.79 -17.71 9.09
N GLY A 637 3.73 -16.95 8.84
CA GLY A 637 2.85 -16.33 9.82
C GLY A 637 1.85 -17.33 10.46
N ASP A 638 0.81 -16.82 11.10
CA ASP A 638 -0.16 -17.64 11.84
C ASP A 638 -1.33 -18.15 11.00
N ASN A 639 -1.49 -17.69 9.75
CA ASN A 639 -2.57 -18.09 8.85
C ASN A 639 -2.41 -19.52 8.32
N LEU A 640 -2.75 -20.51 9.14
CA LEU A 640 -2.64 -21.93 8.76
C LEU A 640 -3.60 -22.32 7.65
N ALA A 641 -4.82 -21.77 7.63
CA ALA A 641 -5.83 -22.08 6.62
C ALA A 641 -5.39 -21.56 5.24
N GLY A 642 -4.95 -20.31 5.15
CA GLY A 642 -4.41 -19.72 3.93
C GLY A 642 -3.19 -20.46 3.40
N ARG A 643 -2.28 -20.89 4.29
CA ARG A 643 -1.11 -21.71 3.90
C ARG A 643 -1.51 -23.05 3.29
N LYS A 644 -2.47 -23.75 3.88
CA LYS A 644 -2.99 -25.02 3.33
C LYS A 644 -3.62 -24.82 1.96
N ALA A 645 -4.41 -23.76 1.79
CA ALA A 645 -5.03 -23.41 0.53
C ALA A 645 -3.97 -23.11 -0.55
N HIS A 646 -2.98 -22.28 -0.22
CA HIS A 646 -1.88 -21.96 -1.14
C HIS A 646 -1.05 -23.18 -1.55
N ILE A 647 -0.76 -24.09 -0.61
CA ILE A 647 -0.05 -25.35 -0.94
C ILE A 647 -0.91 -26.21 -1.85
N ALA A 648 -2.23 -26.29 -1.62
CA ALA A 648 -3.12 -27.07 -2.48
C ALA A 648 -3.20 -26.50 -3.91
N GLU A 649 -3.19 -25.18 -4.04
CA GLU A 649 -3.29 -24.48 -5.32
C GLU A 649 -1.97 -24.49 -6.11
N CYS A 650 -0.88 -24.13 -5.44
CA CYS A 650 0.41 -23.89 -6.08
C CYS A 650 1.43 -25.02 -5.91
N GLY A 651 1.20 -25.97 -4.98
CA GLY A 651 2.18 -26.99 -4.61
C GLY A 651 2.63 -27.89 -5.77
N SER A 652 1.73 -28.14 -6.73
CA SER A 652 2.06 -28.92 -7.92
C SER A 652 3.16 -28.30 -8.79
N GLN A 653 3.34 -26.99 -8.73
CA GLN A 653 4.40 -26.27 -9.47
C GLN A 653 5.80 -26.50 -8.89
N PHE A 654 5.88 -27.00 -7.67
CA PHE A 654 7.11 -27.19 -6.92
C PHE A 654 7.41 -28.67 -6.63
N LEU A 655 6.71 -29.59 -7.31
CA LEU A 655 6.91 -31.04 -7.11
C LEU A 655 8.33 -31.48 -7.43
N ASP A 656 8.96 -30.85 -8.43
CA ASP A 656 10.35 -31.15 -8.83
C ASP A 656 11.38 -30.76 -7.75
N LEU A 657 10.97 -29.90 -6.80
CA LEU A 657 11.79 -29.46 -5.67
C LEU A 657 11.45 -30.22 -4.37
N ALA A 658 10.38 -31.04 -4.38
CA ALA A 658 9.98 -31.81 -3.23
C ALA A 658 10.87 -33.05 -3.09
N ASP A 659 11.47 -33.24 -1.90
CA ASP A 659 12.15 -34.47 -1.56
C ASP A 659 11.07 -35.53 -1.26
N ILE A 660 10.92 -36.50 -2.19
CA ILE A 660 9.94 -37.58 -2.11
C ILE A 660 10.60 -38.87 -1.55
N SER A 661 11.85 -38.80 -1.07
CA SER A 661 12.57 -39.97 -0.55
C SER A 661 12.16 -40.34 0.87
#